data_e9ec16c38abc35cc840f66e19ea6fe75
#
_entry.id   e9ec16c38abc35cc840f66e19ea6fe75
#
_cell.length_a   1.000
_cell.length_b   1.000
_cell.length_c   1.000
_cell.angle_alpha   90.00
_cell.angle_beta   90.00
_cell.angle_gamma   90.00
#
_symmetry.space_group_name_H-M   'P 1'
#
loop_
_entity.id
_entity.type
_entity.pdbx_description
1 polymer ?
#
loop_
_entity_poly.entity_id
_entity_poly.type
_entity_poly.pdbx_seq_one_letter_code
_entity_poly.pdbx_strand_id
1 'polypeptide(L)'
;MEKKIKAMKAASVCLYILTFVLMVVAACCFALSNKIYFLFAALALASLVCGFIITDKRQDLEPSKEVTAQAEAKVSQKPKALIVMCVAFVLVFLFGFIAKCFETSGFSVKVSDFTLTKEMTLSYNGGEINGKSFAMKNDTSYSVTMYVPSTATEANPAPMVFVLPGFTRTKATMSQYCIELSRRGAVVFCLDPGGQGGTTETSTTGANGIEFLVQYVYNNTDDFKFVDRSRFGAVGHSAGGGNVCTLAADMAFGSYEQSIIKAVYISGYIKVSSANKYANLRSNAALSYAYYDEGAFRYQTDTSSFEIITRRFLNEVNNSKNSIDDVIYDYGYGDIANGTYRIIHRENINHCFEMYDGISIANTIDFFNETLAMGSPIKGTCQTWLGKEICNGLALAAAFTFVIALCAVLVKLPFFASMKEAQNKVRVLPDPNARKSVVHKVILWFSMIVTAVIACLDYIPLANYSIKIFPTGNSSSVYTFVFPARMINAILLWAVINGAIGLVIFFGTTIAEYFIEKARAKAKGVQMEEFDWGKFRTVKICSGKSNALINTLKALLMSLIMFCSFYLLVLVSYVLLHQDFRFMLISAAPINARMFVTAIEYIPLIFVFYISNSIRVNCSIGRENWKEWKIQLVGALANSIGLAFILLINYVCFFTQGAPFYGYWGNGTEIWLYVNMVFALVVMMFILPIFNRLLYKITGNVWTGALGWCMIFIMMTISASVSYIPMY
;
A
#
# COMPACT_ATOMS: atom_id res chain seq x y z
N MET A 1 -26.91 32.52 30.06
CA MET A 1 -26.17 32.25 28.83
C MET A 1 -24.78 31.70 29.15
N GLU A 2 -23.98 32.35 29.98
CA GLU A 2 -22.61 31.93 30.31
C GLU A 2 -22.53 30.54 30.95
N LYS A 3 -23.43 30.17 31.89
CA LYS A 3 -23.51 28.81 32.45
C LYS A 3 -23.76 27.73 31.37
N LYS A 4 -24.63 28.06 30.38
CA LYS A 4 -24.93 27.16 29.26
C LYS A 4 -23.72 26.95 28.36
N ILE A 5 -22.98 28.03 28.05
CA ILE A 5 -21.74 28.00 27.26
C ILE A 5 -20.65 27.18 27.97
N LYS A 6 -20.47 27.39 29.30
CA LYS A 6 -19.52 26.60 30.11
C LYS A 6 -19.89 25.10 30.14
N ALA A 7 -21.17 24.79 30.30
CA ALA A 7 -21.66 23.42 30.27
C ALA A 7 -21.43 22.74 28.90
N MET A 8 -21.72 23.43 27.81
CA MET A 8 -21.48 22.94 26.44
C MET A 8 -19.97 22.76 26.16
N LYS A 9 -19.11 23.62 26.68
CA LYS A 9 -17.66 23.47 26.61
C LYS A 9 -17.18 22.21 27.33
N ALA A 10 -17.66 21.99 28.55
CA ALA A 10 -17.33 20.79 29.31
C ALA A 10 -17.84 19.51 28.59
N ALA A 11 -19.08 19.51 28.11
CA ALA A 11 -19.67 18.39 27.40
C ALA A 11 -18.89 18.04 26.11
N SER A 12 -18.51 19.04 25.30
CA SER A 12 -17.73 18.76 24.08
C SER A 12 -16.34 18.19 24.40
N VAL A 13 -15.65 18.70 25.42
CA VAL A 13 -14.36 18.17 25.87
C VAL A 13 -14.50 16.73 26.35
N CYS A 14 -15.52 16.42 27.15
CA CYS A 14 -15.78 15.05 27.60
C CYS A 14 -16.05 14.10 26.44
N LEU A 15 -16.79 14.53 25.41
CA LEU A 15 -17.05 13.72 24.21
C LEU A 15 -15.77 13.46 23.40
N TYR A 16 -14.87 14.42 23.27
CA TYR A 16 -13.59 14.21 22.59
C TYR A 16 -12.66 13.28 23.36
N ILE A 17 -12.63 13.40 24.70
CA ILE A 17 -11.90 12.44 25.56
C ILE A 17 -12.50 11.05 25.42
N LEU A 18 -13.83 10.94 25.46
CA LEU A 18 -14.52 9.65 25.27
C LEU A 18 -14.22 9.05 23.90
N THR A 19 -14.23 9.85 22.84
CA THR A 19 -13.83 9.41 21.48
C THR A 19 -12.44 8.81 21.49
N PHE A 20 -11.47 9.49 22.10
CA PHE A 20 -10.10 8.99 22.18
C PHE A 20 -10.01 7.67 22.96
N VAL A 21 -10.64 7.58 24.12
CA VAL A 21 -10.67 6.36 24.94
C VAL A 21 -11.30 5.20 24.16
N LEU A 22 -12.44 5.44 23.49
CA LEU A 22 -13.13 4.40 22.70
C LEU A 22 -12.30 3.95 21.50
N MET A 23 -11.54 4.83 20.86
CA MET A 23 -10.60 4.45 19.80
C MET A 23 -9.46 3.57 20.30
N VAL A 24 -8.88 3.91 21.46
CA VAL A 24 -7.83 3.10 22.09
C VAL A 24 -8.38 1.72 22.46
N VAL A 25 -9.57 1.66 23.07
CA VAL A 25 -10.22 0.38 23.42
C VAL A 25 -10.54 -0.44 22.16
N ALA A 26 -11.05 0.19 21.09
CA ALA A 26 -11.29 -0.49 19.82
C ALA A 26 -10.00 -1.09 19.25
N ALA A 27 -8.90 -0.34 19.26
CA ALA A 27 -7.60 -0.82 18.81
C ALA A 27 -7.07 -1.99 19.66
N CYS A 28 -7.21 -1.92 20.99
CA CYS A 28 -6.85 -3.01 21.89
C CYS A 28 -7.70 -4.27 21.66
N CYS A 29 -9.02 -4.11 21.51
CA CYS A 29 -9.92 -5.22 21.22
C CYS A 29 -9.60 -5.88 19.87
N PHE A 30 -9.25 -5.08 18.86
CA PHE A 30 -8.81 -5.57 17.57
C PHE A 30 -7.51 -6.38 17.68
N ALA A 31 -6.51 -5.85 18.36
CA ALA A 31 -5.24 -6.54 18.60
C ALA A 31 -5.40 -7.89 19.35
N LEU A 32 -6.44 -8.00 20.17
CA LEU A 32 -6.80 -9.22 20.90
C LEU A 32 -7.77 -10.12 20.12
N SER A 33 -8.00 -9.86 18.83
CA SER A 33 -8.95 -10.59 17.97
C SER A 33 -10.38 -10.66 18.51
N ASN A 34 -10.75 -9.73 19.37
CA ASN A 34 -12.09 -9.68 19.97
C ASN A 34 -13.03 -8.86 19.10
N LYS A 35 -14.08 -9.48 18.55
CA LYS A 35 -15.04 -8.86 17.63
C LYS A 35 -15.79 -7.64 18.19
N ILE A 36 -15.72 -7.40 19.50
CA ILE A 36 -16.39 -6.27 20.15
C ILE A 36 -15.75 -4.89 19.81
N TYR A 37 -14.54 -4.87 19.21
CA TYR A 37 -13.90 -3.63 18.75
C TYR A 37 -14.78 -2.78 17.84
N PHE A 38 -15.66 -3.42 17.13
CA PHE A 38 -16.66 -2.87 16.24
C PHE A 38 -17.59 -1.88 16.91
N LEU A 39 -18.16 -2.32 18.04
CA LEU A 39 -19.04 -1.49 18.85
C LEU A 39 -18.29 -0.25 19.35
N PHE A 40 -17.06 -0.42 19.83
CA PHE A 40 -16.26 0.70 20.33
C PHE A 40 -15.87 1.68 19.23
N ALA A 41 -15.56 1.20 18.01
CA ALA A 41 -15.27 2.05 16.85
C ALA A 41 -16.50 2.89 16.44
N ALA A 42 -17.68 2.27 16.38
CA ALA A 42 -18.94 2.96 16.07
C ALA A 42 -19.30 4.00 17.15
N LEU A 43 -19.12 3.66 18.42
CA LEU A 43 -19.36 4.57 19.55
C LEU A 43 -18.35 5.74 19.56
N ALA A 44 -17.09 5.51 19.20
CA ALA A 44 -16.09 6.55 19.05
C ALA A 44 -16.51 7.56 17.99
N LEU A 45 -16.96 7.08 16.83
CA LEU A 45 -17.41 7.93 15.73
C LEU A 45 -18.67 8.75 16.13
N ALA A 46 -19.66 8.13 16.76
CA ALA A 46 -20.85 8.81 17.24
C ALA A 46 -20.50 9.89 18.28
N SER A 47 -19.59 9.59 19.21
CA SER A 47 -19.09 10.52 20.23
C SER A 47 -18.38 11.72 19.59
N LEU A 48 -17.58 11.48 18.54
CA LEU A 48 -16.87 12.53 17.79
C LEU A 48 -17.87 13.49 17.11
N VAL A 49 -18.85 12.94 16.40
CA VAL A 49 -19.89 13.74 15.72
C VAL A 49 -20.70 14.56 16.72
N CYS A 50 -21.13 13.98 17.83
CA CYS A 50 -21.84 14.69 18.90
C CYS A 50 -20.99 15.82 19.49
N GLY A 51 -19.69 15.59 19.71
CA GLY A 51 -18.75 16.59 20.19
C GLY A 51 -18.66 17.80 19.25
N PHE A 52 -18.64 17.56 17.93
CA PHE A 52 -18.64 18.63 16.91
C PHE A 52 -19.94 19.42 16.89
N ILE A 53 -21.10 18.75 16.92
CA ILE A 53 -22.41 19.43 16.93
C ILE A 53 -22.53 20.35 18.15
N ILE A 54 -22.10 19.89 19.34
CA ILE A 54 -22.15 20.68 20.55
C ILE A 54 -21.19 21.87 20.48
N THR A 55 -20.00 21.66 19.91
CA THR A 55 -19.02 22.74 19.73
C THR A 55 -19.50 23.81 18.78
N ASP A 56 -20.11 23.43 17.65
CA ASP A 56 -20.66 24.34 16.67
C ASP A 56 -21.79 25.19 17.29
N LYS A 57 -22.79 24.56 17.91
CA LYS A 57 -23.86 25.22 18.63
C LYS A 57 -23.40 26.14 19.78
N ARG A 58 -22.27 25.80 20.42
CA ARG A 58 -21.68 26.65 21.47
C ARG A 58 -21.07 27.90 20.85
N GLN A 59 -20.37 27.80 19.73
CA GLN A 59 -19.76 28.95 19.04
C GLN A 59 -20.81 29.96 18.59
N ASP A 60 -22.00 29.51 18.20
CA ASP A 60 -23.14 30.37 17.86
C ASP A 60 -23.69 31.15 19.08
N LEU A 61 -23.46 30.67 20.29
CA LEU A 61 -23.93 31.27 21.54
C LEU A 61 -22.88 32.15 22.25
N GLU A 62 -21.61 32.10 21.85
CA GLU A 62 -20.56 32.92 22.44
C GLU A 62 -20.72 34.38 21.97
N PRO A 63 -20.83 35.37 22.88
CA PRO A 63 -20.96 36.79 22.48
C PRO A 63 -19.71 37.20 21.71
N SER A 64 -19.91 37.77 20.51
CA SER A 64 -18.84 38.32 19.70
C SER A 64 -18.10 39.40 20.47
N LYS A 65 -16.84 39.20 20.80
CA LYS A 65 -15.94 40.29 21.15
C LYS A 65 -15.81 41.15 19.91
N GLU A 66 -16.27 42.41 20.00
CA GLU A 66 -16.26 43.50 19.00
C GLU A 66 -15.73 43.07 17.61
N VAL A 67 -16.67 42.69 16.77
CA VAL A 67 -16.42 42.30 15.39
C VAL A 67 -16.63 43.55 14.55
N THR A 68 -15.57 44.08 13.95
CA THR A 68 -15.70 45.11 12.92
C THR A 68 -16.52 44.57 11.74
N ALA A 69 -17.24 45.42 11.02
CA ALA A 69 -18.16 45.06 9.92
C ALA A 69 -17.59 44.12 8.84
N GLN A 70 -16.25 44.00 8.72
CA GLN A 70 -15.57 43.00 7.88
C GLN A 70 -15.57 41.58 8.44
N ALA A 71 -15.79 41.40 9.74
CA ALA A 71 -15.88 40.11 10.37
C ALA A 71 -17.31 39.55 10.29
N GLU A 72 -18.33 40.37 10.26
CA GLU A 72 -19.73 39.93 10.10
C GLU A 72 -19.99 39.29 8.74
N ALA A 73 -19.34 39.77 7.68
CA ALA A 73 -19.39 39.15 6.35
C ALA A 73 -18.73 37.74 6.32
N LYS A 74 -17.83 37.43 7.29
CA LYS A 74 -17.21 36.12 7.44
C LYS A 74 -18.01 35.14 8.31
N VAL A 75 -18.84 35.61 9.19
CA VAL A 75 -19.67 34.82 10.13
C VAL A 75 -20.84 34.13 9.42
N SER A 76 -21.31 34.70 8.30
CA SER A 76 -22.37 34.09 7.47
C SER A 76 -21.94 32.93 6.59
N GLN A 77 -20.67 32.57 6.55
CA GLN A 77 -20.26 31.38 5.80
C GLN A 77 -20.51 30.10 6.64
N LYS A 78 -21.60 29.37 6.29
CA LYS A 78 -21.85 28.01 6.76
C LYS A 78 -20.52 27.22 6.85
N PRO A 79 -20.35 26.29 7.79
CA PRO A 79 -19.09 25.59 8.03
C PRO A 79 -18.73 24.66 6.87
N LYS A 80 -18.22 25.23 5.77
CA LYS A 80 -17.85 24.49 4.55
C LYS A 80 -17.00 23.25 4.85
N ALA A 81 -16.07 23.36 5.82
CA ALA A 81 -15.22 22.24 6.21
C ALA A 81 -16.01 21.08 6.84
N LEU A 82 -17.02 21.38 7.67
CA LEU A 82 -17.87 20.35 8.27
C LEU A 82 -18.71 19.64 7.20
N ILE A 83 -19.26 20.40 6.25
CA ILE A 83 -20.03 19.83 5.13
C ILE A 83 -19.12 18.90 4.31
N VAL A 84 -17.92 19.36 3.94
CA VAL A 84 -16.95 18.55 3.19
C VAL A 84 -16.58 17.27 3.97
N MET A 85 -16.36 17.40 5.28
CA MET A 85 -16.06 16.25 6.14
C MET A 85 -17.22 15.22 6.15
N CYS A 86 -18.46 15.67 6.31
CA CYS A 86 -19.64 14.79 6.30
C CYS A 86 -19.86 14.15 4.92
N VAL A 87 -19.72 14.92 3.84
CA VAL A 87 -19.83 14.38 2.46
C VAL A 87 -18.73 13.34 2.21
N ALA A 88 -17.48 13.64 2.56
CA ALA A 88 -16.37 12.72 2.40
C ALA A 88 -16.58 11.43 3.19
N PHE A 89 -17.10 11.54 4.43
CA PHE A 89 -17.46 10.38 5.23
C PHE A 89 -18.50 9.48 4.54
N VAL A 90 -19.57 10.07 4.03
CA VAL A 90 -20.60 9.31 3.29
C VAL A 90 -20.02 8.67 2.05
N LEU A 91 -19.16 9.38 1.31
CA LEU A 91 -18.53 8.86 0.09
C LEU A 91 -17.61 7.67 0.36
N VAL A 92 -16.90 7.63 1.50
CA VAL A 92 -16.08 6.47 1.89
C VAL A 92 -16.93 5.20 1.92
N PHE A 93 -18.06 5.23 2.62
CA PHE A 93 -18.92 4.05 2.76
C PHE A 93 -19.74 3.76 1.50
N LEU A 94 -20.14 4.79 0.76
CA LEU A 94 -20.83 4.61 -0.51
C LEU A 94 -19.95 3.87 -1.53
N PHE A 95 -18.72 4.36 -1.72
CA PHE A 95 -17.78 3.70 -2.63
C PHE A 95 -17.36 2.32 -2.12
N GLY A 96 -17.14 2.16 -0.82
CA GLY A 96 -16.90 0.85 -0.21
C GLY A 96 -18.04 -0.13 -0.45
N PHE A 97 -19.30 0.31 -0.35
CA PHE A 97 -20.46 -0.51 -0.64
C PHE A 97 -20.55 -0.91 -2.13
N ILE A 98 -20.28 0.04 -3.04
CA ILE A 98 -20.26 -0.26 -4.48
C ILE A 98 -19.11 -1.24 -4.79
N ALA A 99 -17.93 -1.07 -4.19
CA ALA A 99 -16.80 -1.99 -4.31
C ALA A 99 -17.19 -3.41 -3.85
N LYS A 100 -17.93 -3.54 -2.72
CA LYS A 100 -18.47 -4.82 -2.25
C LYS A 100 -19.42 -5.45 -3.27
N CYS A 101 -20.26 -4.67 -3.92
CA CYS A 101 -21.14 -5.19 -4.97
C CYS A 101 -20.35 -5.80 -6.14
N PHE A 102 -19.23 -5.17 -6.54
CA PHE A 102 -18.34 -5.76 -7.54
C PHE A 102 -17.64 -7.02 -7.03
N GLU A 103 -17.07 -6.97 -5.83
CA GLU A 103 -16.35 -8.09 -5.23
C GLU A 103 -17.23 -9.34 -5.07
N THR A 104 -18.47 -9.13 -4.66
CA THR A 104 -19.44 -10.21 -4.43
C THR A 104 -20.30 -10.53 -5.65
N SER A 105 -20.04 -9.93 -6.80
CA SER A 105 -20.85 -10.08 -8.02
C SER A 105 -22.34 -9.89 -7.74
N GLY A 106 -22.69 -8.76 -7.11
CA GLY A 106 -24.07 -8.47 -6.72
C GLY A 106 -24.62 -9.39 -5.63
N PHE A 107 -23.77 -9.80 -4.68
CA PHE A 107 -24.05 -10.71 -3.57
C PHE A 107 -24.32 -12.17 -3.98
N SER A 108 -23.99 -12.55 -5.21
CA SER A 108 -24.02 -13.95 -5.65
C SER A 108 -22.79 -14.76 -5.18
N VAL A 109 -21.75 -14.09 -4.68
CA VAL A 109 -20.55 -14.70 -4.10
C VAL A 109 -20.43 -14.26 -2.65
N LYS A 110 -20.32 -15.21 -1.73
CA LYS A 110 -20.03 -14.94 -0.31
C LYS A 110 -18.52 -14.80 -0.15
N VAL A 111 -18.08 -13.66 0.41
CA VAL A 111 -16.67 -13.41 0.72
C VAL A 111 -16.49 -13.34 2.23
N SER A 112 -15.54 -14.09 2.76
CA SER A 112 -15.24 -14.15 4.19
C SER A 112 -13.81 -14.56 4.46
N ASP A 113 -13.25 -14.11 5.60
CA ASP A 113 -11.93 -14.50 6.06
C ASP A 113 -11.99 -15.62 7.11
N PHE A 114 -10.95 -16.44 7.13
CA PHE A 114 -10.65 -17.32 8.25
C PHE A 114 -9.13 -17.40 8.49
N THR A 115 -8.77 -17.91 9.66
CA THR A 115 -7.38 -18.13 10.03
C THR A 115 -7.12 -19.63 10.08
N LEU A 116 -6.25 -20.12 9.20
CA LEU A 116 -5.84 -21.53 9.19
C LEU A 116 -4.80 -21.75 10.28
N THR A 117 -5.12 -22.64 11.24
CA THR A 117 -4.22 -22.99 12.36
C THR A 117 -3.69 -24.44 12.23
N LYS A 118 -2.69 -24.77 13.02
CA LYS A 118 -2.16 -26.13 13.08
C LYS A 118 -3.21 -27.14 13.47
N GLU A 119 -4.03 -26.84 14.47
CA GLU A 119 -5.09 -27.72 14.96
C GLU A 119 -6.07 -28.05 13.86
N MET A 120 -6.47 -27.05 13.04
CA MET A 120 -7.35 -27.26 11.89
C MET A 120 -6.73 -28.19 10.87
N THR A 121 -5.44 -28.02 10.55
CA THR A 121 -4.75 -28.88 9.56
C THR A 121 -4.60 -30.31 10.04
N LEU A 122 -4.47 -30.56 11.33
CA LEU A 122 -4.34 -31.89 11.92
C LEU A 122 -5.66 -32.55 12.30
N SER A 123 -6.76 -31.82 12.34
CA SER A 123 -8.10 -32.32 12.75
C SER A 123 -8.63 -33.40 11.82
N TYR A 124 -8.21 -33.37 10.57
CA TYR A 124 -8.64 -34.30 9.55
C TYR A 124 -7.47 -35.15 9.07
N ASN A 125 -7.62 -36.47 9.12
CA ASN A 125 -6.63 -37.47 8.70
C ASN A 125 -5.21 -37.22 9.24
N GLY A 126 -5.09 -36.64 10.45
CA GLY A 126 -3.79 -36.33 11.07
C GLY A 126 -2.88 -35.40 10.25
N GLY A 127 -3.42 -34.64 9.30
CA GLY A 127 -2.63 -33.82 8.38
C GLY A 127 -1.94 -34.60 7.26
N GLU A 128 -2.39 -35.82 6.98
CA GLU A 128 -1.82 -36.65 5.91
C GLU A 128 -2.62 -36.48 4.61
N ILE A 129 -1.91 -36.48 3.49
CA ILE A 129 -2.46 -36.51 2.14
C ILE A 129 -1.58 -37.44 1.27
N ASN A 130 -2.18 -38.47 0.65
CA ASN A 130 -1.49 -39.46 -0.20
C ASN A 130 -0.19 -40.01 0.40
N GLY A 131 -0.19 -40.32 1.71
CA GLY A 131 0.97 -40.90 2.40
C GLY A 131 2.04 -39.88 2.83
N LYS A 132 1.83 -38.59 2.63
CA LYS A 132 2.72 -37.51 3.09
C LYS A 132 2.06 -36.70 4.18
N SER A 133 2.74 -36.53 5.31
CA SER A 133 2.27 -35.74 6.42
C SER A 133 2.73 -34.28 6.29
N PHE A 134 1.80 -33.35 6.44
CA PHE A 134 2.03 -31.91 6.44
C PHE A 134 1.66 -31.34 7.81
N ALA A 135 2.63 -30.77 8.50
CA ALA A 135 2.41 -30.18 9.81
C ALA A 135 2.91 -28.72 9.85
N MET A 136 2.03 -27.83 10.23
CA MET A 136 2.37 -26.43 10.52
C MET A 136 3.19 -26.36 11.84
N LYS A 137 4.00 -25.31 11.99
CA LYS A 137 4.65 -25.01 13.26
C LYS A 137 3.63 -24.65 14.34
N ASN A 138 3.99 -24.89 15.61
CA ASN A 138 3.18 -24.48 16.73
C ASN A 138 3.03 -22.96 16.75
N ASP A 139 1.89 -22.49 17.23
CA ASP A 139 1.60 -21.06 17.43
C ASP A 139 1.71 -20.20 16.16
N THR A 140 1.60 -20.85 14.98
CA THR A 140 1.59 -20.15 13.68
C THR A 140 0.23 -20.29 12.99
N SER A 141 -0.06 -19.34 12.11
CA SER A 141 -1.32 -19.32 11.38
C SER A 141 -1.17 -18.65 10.02
N TYR A 142 -2.05 -19.00 9.09
CA TYR A 142 -2.18 -18.35 7.80
C TYR A 142 -3.52 -17.64 7.68
N SER A 143 -3.50 -16.41 7.18
CA SER A 143 -4.71 -15.64 6.89
C SER A 143 -5.25 -15.99 5.51
N VAL A 144 -6.51 -16.40 5.44
CA VAL A 144 -7.16 -16.88 4.20
C VAL A 144 -8.45 -16.10 3.94
N THR A 145 -8.69 -15.72 2.69
CA THR A 145 -9.99 -15.20 2.22
C THR A 145 -10.64 -16.22 1.30
N MET A 146 -11.91 -16.51 1.58
CA MET A 146 -12.75 -17.42 0.78
C MET A 146 -13.75 -16.65 -0.06
N TYR A 147 -13.90 -17.08 -1.30
CA TYR A 147 -14.95 -16.65 -2.23
C TYR A 147 -15.78 -17.87 -2.61
N VAL A 148 -17.03 -17.92 -2.16
CA VAL A 148 -17.92 -19.07 -2.36
C VAL A 148 -19.15 -18.62 -3.16
N PRO A 149 -19.28 -19.04 -4.43
CA PRO A 149 -20.49 -18.77 -5.23
C PRO A 149 -21.73 -19.39 -4.60
N SER A 150 -22.87 -18.72 -4.70
CA SER A 150 -24.15 -19.25 -4.23
C SER A 150 -24.60 -20.52 -4.99
N THR A 151 -24.04 -20.75 -6.16
CA THR A 151 -24.26 -21.98 -6.97
C THR A 151 -23.48 -23.19 -6.46
N ALA A 152 -22.43 -22.97 -5.64
CA ALA A 152 -21.64 -24.04 -5.02
C ALA A 152 -22.38 -24.58 -3.80
N THR A 153 -22.98 -25.77 -3.91
CA THR A 153 -23.74 -26.42 -2.87
C THR A 153 -23.37 -27.89 -2.73
N GLU A 154 -23.82 -28.58 -1.68
CA GLU A 154 -23.60 -30.03 -1.53
C GLU A 154 -24.22 -30.81 -2.71
N ALA A 155 -25.34 -30.37 -3.25
CA ALA A 155 -25.99 -31.01 -4.40
C ALA A 155 -25.33 -30.65 -5.75
N ASN A 156 -24.55 -29.56 -5.80
CA ASN A 156 -23.82 -29.09 -6.99
C ASN A 156 -22.42 -28.60 -6.57
N PRO A 157 -21.49 -29.52 -6.26
CA PRO A 157 -20.15 -29.13 -5.84
C PRO A 157 -19.38 -28.44 -6.97
N ALA A 158 -18.74 -27.34 -6.64
CA ALA A 158 -18.01 -26.49 -7.59
C ALA A 158 -16.52 -26.84 -7.67
N PRO A 159 -15.86 -26.62 -8.81
CA PRO A 159 -14.40 -26.67 -8.90
C PRO A 159 -13.79 -25.63 -7.98
N MET A 160 -12.55 -25.90 -7.52
CA MET A 160 -11.88 -25.01 -6.58
C MET A 160 -10.53 -24.54 -7.10
N VAL A 161 -10.22 -23.26 -6.91
CA VAL A 161 -8.95 -22.67 -7.26
C VAL A 161 -8.28 -22.05 -6.03
N PHE A 162 -7.07 -22.49 -5.74
CA PHE A 162 -6.20 -21.90 -4.70
C PHE A 162 -5.36 -20.79 -5.32
N VAL A 163 -5.29 -19.64 -4.63
CA VAL A 163 -4.62 -18.44 -5.13
C VAL A 163 -3.51 -18.00 -4.18
N LEU A 164 -2.31 -17.75 -4.71
CA LEU A 164 -1.15 -17.36 -3.93
C LEU A 164 -0.46 -16.12 -4.52
N PRO A 165 -0.39 -15.00 -3.77
CA PRO A 165 0.34 -13.80 -4.21
C PRO A 165 1.85 -13.99 -4.16
N GLY A 166 2.55 -13.06 -4.80
CA GLY A 166 4.00 -13.00 -4.84
C GLY A 166 4.66 -12.45 -3.58
N PHE A 167 5.98 -12.35 -3.63
CA PHE A 167 6.78 -11.77 -2.55
C PHE A 167 6.39 -10.31 -2.31
N THR A 168 6.34 -9.90 -1.04
CA THR A 168 5.92 -8.57 -0.57
C THR A 168 4.45 -8.21 -0.86
N ARG A 169 3.62 -9.19 -1.23
CA ARG A 169 2.21 -8.97 -1.56
C ARG A 169 1.30 -9.69 -0.58
N THR A 170 0.13 -9.12 -0.35
CA THR A 170 -0.94 -9.73 0.44
C THR A 170 -1.97 -10.41 -0.48
N LYS A 171 -2.77 -11.31 0.06
CA LYS A 171 -3.89 -11.98 -0.65
C LYS A 171 -4.81 -10.99 -1.37
N ALA A 172 -4.97 -9.79 -0.82
CA ALA A 172 -5.79 -8.75 -1.41
C ALA A 172 -5.28 -8.26 -2.79
N THR A 173 -3.98 -8.42 -3.10
CA THR A 173 -3.42 -8.09 -4.42
C THR A 173 -3.80 -9.08 -5.52
N MET A 174 -4.37 -10.23 -5.15
CA MET A 174 -4.87 -11.25 -6.10
C MET A 174 -6.41 -11.29 -6.14
N SER A 175 -7.08 -10.30 -5.54
CA SER A 175 -8.56 -10.29 -5.45
C SER A 175 -9.26 -10.28 -6.80
N GLN A 176 -8.64 -9.73 -7.85
CA GLN A 176 -9.17 -9.73 -9.20
C GLN A 176 -9.30 -11.15 -9.78
N TYR A 177 -8.32 -12.03 -9.56
CA TYR A 177 -8.45 -13.44 -9.92
C TYR A 177 -9.55 -14.13 -9.11
N CYS A 178 -9.62 -13.83 -7.81
CA CYS A 178 -10.64 -14.40 -6.93
C CYS A 178 -12.06 -13.99 -7.34
N ILE A 179 -12.27 -12.70 -7.65
CA ILE A 179 -13.55 -12.16 -8.13
C ILE A 179 -13.96 -12.83 -9.43
N GLU A 180 -13.06 -12.86 -10.41
CA GLU A 180 -13.41 -13.29 -11.75
C GLU A 180 -13.61 -14.81 -11.85
N LEU A 181 -12.85 -15.60 -11.12
CA LEU A 181 -13.03 -17.06 -11.05
C LEU A 181 -14.30 -17.42 -10.27
N SER A 182 -14.54 -16.79 -9.12
CA SER A 182 -15.74 -17.09 -8.30
C SER A 182 -17.04 -16.66 -8.99
N ARG A 183 -17.02 -15.54 -9.72
CA ARG A 183 -18.14 -15.09 -10.54
C ARG A 183 -18.50 -16.09 -11.65
N ARG A 184 -17.57 -16.94 -12.04
CA ARG A 184 -17.76 -18.02 -13.02
C ARG A 184 -18.03 -19.38 -12.41
N GLY A 185 -18.29 -19.42 -11.11
CA GLY A 185 -18.74 -20.61 -10.41
C GLY A 185 -17.65 -21.40 -9.68
N ALA A 186 -16.39 -20.98 -9.70
CA ALA A 186 -15.36 -21.64 -8.88
C ALA A 186 -15.42 -21.19 -7.42
N VAL A 187 -15.20 -22.09 -6.48
CA VAL A 187 -14.81 -21.74 -5.11
C VAL A 187 -13.36 -21.31 -5.14
N VAL A 188 -13.02 -20.16 -4.53
CA VAL A 188 -11.66 -19.62 -4.57
C VAL A 188 -11.18 -19.31 -3.16
N PHE A 189 -10.01 -19.84 -2.80
CA PHE A 189 -9.34 -19.52 -1.54
C PHE A 189 -8.00 -18.84 -1.82
N CYS A 190 -7.80 -17.68 -1.24
CA CYS A 190 -6.57 -16.91 -1.36
C CYS A 190 -5.93 -16.72 0.02
N LEU A 191 -4.66 -17.07 0.18
CA LEU A 191 -3.96 -16.94 1.46
C LEU A 191 -2.85 -15.89 1.40
N ASP A 192 -2.57 -15.27 2.53
CA ASP A 192 -1.34 -14.52 2.75
C ASP A 192 -0.17 -15.48 2.93
N PRO A 193 0.90 -15.39 2.13
CA PRO A 193 2.05 -16.27 2.25
C PRO A 193 2.75 -16.15 3.61
N GLY A 194 3.58 -17.12 3.94
CA GLY A 194 4.42 -17.06 5.12
C GLY A 194 5.22 -15.75 5.21
N GLY A 195 5.19 -15.11 6.38
CA GLY A 195 5.86 -13.84 6.65
C GLY A 195 5.23 -12.61 5.99
N GLN A 196 4.05 -12.70 5.39
CA GLN A 196 3.40 -11.59 4.70
C GLN A 196 1.98 -11.38 5.21
N GLY A 197 1.47 -10.17 5.03
CA GLY A 197 0.10 -9.81 5.37
C GLY A 197 -0.31 -10.17 6.80
N GLY A 198 -1.46 -10.78 6.96
CA GLY A 198 -2.02 -11.22 8.25
C GLY A 198 -1.48 -12.55 8.78
N THR A 199 -0.62 -13.24 8.02
CA THR A 199 -0.03 -14.53 8.40
C THR A 199 1.01 -14.37 9.51
N THR A 200 0.97 -15.22 10.55
CA THR A 200 1.95 -15.20 11.66
C THR A 200 3.14 -16.12 11.42
N GLU A 201 3.01 -17.14 10.55
CA GLU A 201 4.15 -17.96 10.13
C GLU A 201 5.20 -17.11 9.42
N THR A 202 6.47 -17.30 9.77
CA THR A 202 7.60 -16.53 9.22
C THR A 202 8.51 -17.33 8.29
N SER A 203 8.21 -18.61 8.09
CA SER A 203 8.99 -19.48 7.19
C SER A 203 8.28 -19.68 5.85
N THR A 204 9.03 -20.21 4.89
CA THR A 204 8.54 -20.60 3.57
C THR A 204 8.08 -22.05 3.49
N THR A 205 7.92 -22.73 4.63
CA THR A 205 7.49 -24.13 4.69
C THR A 205 6.10 -24.32 4.06
N GLY A 206 5.85 -25.51 3.55
CA GLY A 206 4.58 -25.84 2.91
C GLY A 206 4.32 -25.00 1.66
N ALA A 207 5.36 -24.77 0.83
CA ALA A 207 5.28 -23.87 -0.33
C ALA A 207 4.58 -22.52 0.04
N ASN A 208 5.10 -21.85 1.07
CA ASN A 208 4.55 -20.62 1.66
C ASN A 208 3.11 -20.77 2.22
N GLY A 209 2.75 -21.97 2.66
CA GLY A 209 1.47 -22.25 3.31
C GLY A 209 0.41 -22.86 2.41
N ILE A 210 0.58 -22.85 1.09
CA ILE A 210 -0.45 -23.34 0.17
C ILE A 210 -0.66 -24.86 0.28
N GLU A 211 0.39 -25.63 0.58
CA GLU A 211 0.28 -27.07 0.80
C GLU A 211 -0.60 -27.41 2.01
N PHE A 212 -0.46 -26.65 3.10
CA PHE A 212 -1.31 -26.81 4.28
C PHE A 212 -2.78 -26.47 3.99
N LEU A 213 -3.03 -25.45 3.18
CA LEU A 213 -4.40 -25.06 2.81
C LEU A 213 -5.05 -26.11 1.92
N VAL A 214 -4.33 -26.61 0.92
CA VAL A 214 -4.85 -27.66 0.02
C VAL A 214 -5.14 -28.95 0.82
N GLN A 215 -4.20 -29.37 1.67
CA GLN A 215 -4.36 -30.53 2.52
C GLN A 215 -5.57 -30.40 3.46
N TYR A 216 -5.75 -29.24 4.10
CA TYR A 216 -6.89 -28.97 4.98
C TYR A 216 -8.23 -29.09 4.25
N VAL A 217 -8.35 -28.46 3.08
CA VAL A 217 -9.60 -28.52 2.30
C VAL A 217 -9.86 -29.91 1.73
N TYR A 218 -8.79 -30.61 1.27
CA TYR A 218 -8.93 -31.93 0.70
C TYR A 218 -9.40 -32.96 1.74
N ASN A 219 -8.87 -32.92 2.95
CA ASN A 219 -9.21 -33.84 4.02
C ASN A 219 -10.52 -33.51 4.73
N ASN A 220 -10.89 -32.22 4.80
CA ASN A 220 -12.11 -31.78 5.48
C ASN A 220 -13.32 -31.89 4.55
N THR A 221 -13.94 -33.06 4.52
CA THR A 221 -15.12 -33.34 3.68
C THR A 221 -16.39 -32.70 4.23
N ASP A 222 -16.48 -32.53 5.53
CA ASP A 222 -17.71 -32.12 6.19
C ASP A 222 -18.02 -30.63 6.04
N ASP A 223 -17.00 -29.77 6.21
CA ASP A 223 -17.17 -28.32 6.08
C ASP A 223 -17.16 -27.85 4.62
N PHE A 224 -16.56 -28.65 3.71
CA PHE A 224 -16.41 -28.28 2.29
C PHE A 224 -17.16 -29.22 1.33
N LYS A 225 -18.39 -29.64 1.69
CA LYS A 225 -19.26 -30.48 0.84
C LYS A 225 -19.61 -29.82 -0.50
N PHE A 226 -19.54 -28.50 -0.57
CA PHE A 226 -19.81 -27.69 -1.77
C PHE A 226 -18.61 -27.63 -2.73
N VAL A 227 -17.50 -28.34 -2.43
CA VAL A 227 -16.27 -28.35 -3.25
C VAL A 227 -16.12 -29.70 -3.94
N ASP A 228 -15.90 -29.67 -5.24
CA ASP A 228 -15.56 -30.84 -6.03
C ASP A 228 -14.04 -31.10 -5.97
N ARG A 229 -13.65 -32.07 -5.17
CA ARG A 229 -12.22 -32.43 -4.94
C ARG A 229 -11.55 -33.06 -6.15
N SER A 230 -12.31 -33.46 -7.15
CA SER A 230 -11.76 -33.97 -8.42
C SER A 230 -11.32 -32.83 -9.36
N ARG A 231 -11.65 -31.57 -9.06
CA ARG A 231 -11.40 -30.41 -9.90
C ARG A 231 -10.71 -29.28 -9.14
N PHE A 232 -9.52 -29.57 -8.56
CA PHE A 232 -8.68 -28.59 -7.91
C PHE A 232 -7.73 -27.93 -8.91
N GLY A 233 -7.64 -26.61 -8.86
CA GLY A 233 -6.65 -25.78 -9.56
C GLY A 233 -5.87 -24.91 -8.60
N ALA A 234 -4.74 -24.40 -9.07
CA ALA A 234 -3.94 -23.43 -8.32
C ALA A 234 -3.36 -22.36 -9.27
N VAL A 235 -3.41 -21.11 -8.84
CA VAL A 235 -2.76 -19.98 -9.55
C VAL A 235 -1.89 -19.21 -8.57
N GLY A 236 -0.71 -18.83 -9.00
CA GLY A 236 0.17 -17.98 -8.23
C GLY A 236 0.92 -16.99 -9.11
N HIS A 237 1.14 -15.79 -8.55
CA HIS A 237 1.90 -14.75 -9.23
C HIS A 237 3.30 -14.64 -8.64
N SER A 238 4.33 -14.46 -9.47
CA SER A 238 5.72 -14.25 -9.05
C SER A 238 6.21 -15.39 -8.13
N ALA A 239 6.69 -15.12 -6.93
CA ALA A 239 7.04 -16.17 -5.96
C ALA A 239 5.87 -17.14 -5.70
N GLY A 240 4.63 -16.66 -5.72
CA GLY A 240 3.44 -17.50 -5.68
C GLY A 240 3.35 -18.46 -6.87
N GLY A 241 3.73 -18.03 -8.07
CA GLY A 241 3.83 -18.89 -9.27
C GLY A 241 4.82 -20.04 -9.07
N GLY A 242 5.99 -19.73 -8.49
CA GLY A 242 6.97 -20.77 -8.13
C GLY A 242 6.45 -21.75 -7.08
N ASN A 243 5.65 -21.28 -6.12
CA ASN A 243 5.09 -22.12 -5.07
C ASN A 243 3.94 -23.01 -5.57
N VAL A 244 3.05 -22.52 -6.43
CA VAL A 244 2.02 -23.38 -7.05
C VAL A 244 2.62 -24.40 -8.01
N CYS A 245 3.73 -24.06 -8.69
CA CYS A 245 4.52 -25.02 -9.45
C CYS A 245 5.11 -26.10 -8.53
N THR A 246 5.61 -25.73 -7.35
CA THR A 246 6.12 -26.68 -6.33
C THR A 246 5.00 -27.57 -5.83
N LEU A 247 3.85 -27.01 -5.47
CA LEU A 247 2.66 -27.75 -5.06
C LEU A 247 2.25 -28.80 -6.10
N ALA A 248 2.12 -28.39 -7.37
CA ALA A 248 1.68 -29.29 -8.44
C ALA A 248 2.72 -30.34 -8.84
N ALA A 249 4.00 -30.11 -8.57
CA ALA A 249 5.10 -31.04 -8.81
C ALA A 249 5.34 -32.00 -7.63
N ASP A 250 4.76 -31.76 -6.45
CA ASP A 250 4.86 -32.65 -5.30
C ASP A 250 3.99 -33.89 -5.53
N MET A 251 4.56 -35.06 -5.29
CA MET A 251 3.88 -36.34 -5.52
C MET A 251 2.60 -36.53 -4.72
N ALA A 252 2.47 -35.80 -3.57
CA ALA A 252 1.25 -35.86 -2.79
C ALA A 252 0.10 -35.06 -3.45
N PHE A 253 0.39 -34.01 -4.20
CA PHE A 253 -0.65 -33.11 -4.73
C PHE A 253 -0.85 -33.17 -6.24
N GLY A 254 0.20 -33.27 -7.03
CA GLY A 254 0.08 -33.05 -8.46
C GLY A 254 0.98 -33.89 -9.35
N SER A 255 1.60 -35.00 -8.83
CA SER A 255 2.49 -35.80 -9.62
C SER A 255 2.01 -37.23 -9.76
N TYR A 256 2.48 -37.90 -10.81
CA TYR A 256 2.21 -39.29 -11.17
C TYR A 256 0.74 -39.70 -11.24
N GLU A 257 0.33 -40.79 -10.57
CA GLU A 257 -0.97 -41.42 -10.77
C GLU A 257 -2.12 -40.73 -10.04
N GLN A 258 -1.84 -39.97 -8.99
CA GLN A 258 -2.85 -39.37 -8.10
C GLN A 258 -2.77 -37.85 -8.05
N SER A 259 -2.90 -37.20 -9.20
CA SER A 259 -2.92 -35.74 -9.25
C SER A 259 -4.18 -35.18 -8.61
N ILE A 260 -4.04 -34.47 -7.48
CA ILE A 260 -5.10 -33.71 -6.84
C ILE A 260 -5.25 -32.35 -7.53
N ILE A 261 -4.14 -31.71 -7.86
CA ILE A 261 -4.14 -30.45 -8.60
C ILE A 261 -4.25 -30.76 -10.09
N LYS A 262 -5.45 -30.57 -10.65
CA LYS A 262 -5.74 -30.85 -12.07
C LYS A 262 -5.23 -29.77 -13.01
N ALA A 263 -5.14 -28.53 -12.53
CA ALA A 263 -4.73 -27.40 -13.32
C ALA A 263 -3.87 -26.43 -12.51
N VAL A 264 -2.75 -25.97 -13.07
CA VAL A 264 -1.86 -25.00 -12.42
C VAL A 264 -1.52 -23.86 -13.38
N TYR A 265 -1.71 -22.62 -12.93
CA TYR A 265 -1.35 -21.41 -13.67
C TYR A 265 -0.18 -20.71 -12.99
N ILE A 266 1.00 -20.75 -13.64
CA ILE A 266 2.26 -20.18 -13.16
C ILE A 266 2.40 -18.80 -13.77
N SER A 267 2.01 -17.75 -13.03
CA SER A 267 2.03 -16.37 -13.52
C SER A 267 3.28 -15.63 -13.03
N GLY A 268 3.93 -14.90 -13.93
CA GLY A 268 5.06 -14.03 -13.60
C GLY A 268 6.28 -14.75 -13.00
N TYR A 269 6.47 -16.03 -13.29
CA TYR A 269 7.56 -16.80 -12.69
C TYR A 269 8.26 -17.74 -13.69
N ILE A 270 9.10 -17.18 -14.52
CA ILE A 270 9.93 -17.89 -15.48
C ILE A 270 11.36 -18.03 -14.95
N LYS A 271 11.67 -19.17 -14.32
CA LYS A 271 12.94 -19.40 -13.63
C LYS A 271 13.42 -20.85 -13.80
N VAL A 272 14.73 -21.03 -13.91
CA VAL A 272 15.37 -22.37 -14.04
C VAL A 272 14.99 -23.32 -12.91
N SER A 273 14.88 -22.84 -11.67
CA SER A 273 14.48 -23.71 -10.54
C SER A 273 13.07 -24.26 -10.68
N SER A 274 12.15 -23.55 -11.32
CA SER A 274 10.83 -24.08 -11.67
C SER A 274 10.92 -25.02 -12.86
N ALA A 275 11.77 -24.72 -13.85
CA ALA A 275 11.97 -25.60 -15.00
C ALA A 275 12.40 -27.02 -14.57
N ASN A 276 13.18 -27.17 -13.50
CA ASN A 276 13.55 -28.48 -12.97
C ASN A 276 12.36 -29.30 -12.38
N LYS A 277 11.19 -28.68 -12.23
CA LYS A 277 9.97 -29.33 -11.74
C LYS A 277 8.97 -29.66 -12.84
N TYR A 278 9.16 -29.14 -14.06
CA TYR A 278 8.17 -29.27 -15.14
C TYR A 278 7.93 -30.74 -15.52
N ALA A 279 8.96 -31.57 -15.52
CA ALA A 279 8.84 -33.00 -15.79
C ALA A 279 7.91 -33.74 -14.79
N ASN A 280 7.79 -33.21 -13.58
CA ASN A 280 6.96 -33.81 -12.53
C ASN A 280 5.51 -33.29 -12.53
N LEU A 281 5.18 -32.31 -13.37
CA LEU A 281 3.83 -31.79 -13.45
C LEU A 281 2.91 -32.80 -14.17
N ARG A 282 1.98 -33.37 -13.43
CA ARG A 282 0.87 -34.22 -13.95
C ARG A 282 -0.44 -33.45 -14.06
N SER A 283 -0.38 -32.16 -13.88
CA SER A 283 -1.47 -31.23 -14.01
C SER A 283 -1.47 -30.60 -15.39
N ASN A 284 -2.62 -30.19 -15.90
CA ASN A 284 -2.68 -29.19 -16.96
C ASN A 284 -1.99 -27.92 -16.49
N ALA A 285 -1.12 -27.35 -17.29
CA ALA A 285 -0.31 -26.23 -16.82
C ALA A 285 -0.25 -25.08 -17.85
N ALA A 286 -0.34 -23.86 -17.32
CA ALA A 286 -0.05 -22.65 -18.05
C ALA A 286 1.19 -21.97 -17.45
N LEU A 287 2.03 -21.41 -18.31
CA LEU A 287 3.14 -20.54 -17.94
C LEU A 287 2.90 -19.17 -18.54
N SER A 288 2.81 -18.16 -17.69
CA SER A 288 2.61 -16.78 -18.12
C SER A 288 3.74 -15.88 -17.61
N TYR A 289 4.19 -14.94 -18.42
CA TYR A 289 5.17 -13.94 -17.99
C TYR A 289 5.04 -12.65 -18.79
N ALA A 290 5.35 -11.53 -18.15
CA ALA A 290 5.30 -10.23 -18.78
C ALA A 290 6.47 -10.05 -19.78
N TYR A 291 6.20 -9.41 -20.91
CA TYR A 291 7.24 -9.04 -21.88
C TYR A 291 8.31 -8.12 -21.26
N TYR A 292 7.87 -7.22 -20.34
CA TYR A 292 8.74 -6.32 -19.60
C TYR A 292 8.97 -6.80 -18.16
N ASP A 293 9.07 -8.12 -17.96
CA ASP A 293 9.33 -8.69 -16.62
C ASP A 293 10.78 -8.46 -16.21
N GLU A 294 11.01 -7.42 -15.45
CA GLU A 294 12.34 -7.05 -14.95
C GLU A 294 12.96 -8.17 -14.10
N GLY A 295 12.14 -8.89 -13.35
CA GLY A 295 12.57 -9.98 -12.48
C GLY A 295 13.06 -11.19 -13.25
N ALA A 296 12.48 -11.47 -14.40
CA ALA A 296 12.84 -12.59 -15.24
C ALA A 296 14.18 -12.37 -15.94
N PHE A 297 14.47 -11.14 -16.36
CA PHE A 297 15.74 -10.81 -17.05
C PHE A 297 17.00 -11.18 -16.26
N ARG A 298 16.96 -11.14 -14.93
CA ARG A 298 18.11 -11.50 -14.07
C ARG A 298 18.57 -12.95 -14.21
N TYR A 299 17.72 -13.81 -14.72
CA TYR A 299 18.01 -15.24 -14.90
C TYR A 299 18.39 -15.60 -16.33
N GLN A 300 18.44 -14.62 -17.22
CA GLN A 300 18.80 -14.87 -18.62
C GLN A 300 20.30 -15.11 -18.74
N THR A 301 20.65 -16.30 -19.17
CA THR A 301 22.01 -16.73 -19.48
C THR A 301 21.96 -17.56 -20.76
N ASP A 302 23.12 -17.91 -21.32
CA ASP A 302 23.20 -18.77 -22.51
C ASP A 302 22.57 -20.16 -22.30
N THR A 303 22.43 -20.59 -21.04
CA THR A 303 21.86 -21.90 -20.69
C THR A 303 20.46 -21.81 -20.06
N SER A 304 19.92 -20.63 -19.86
CA SER A 304 18.63 -20.38 -19.19
C SER A 304 17.87 -19.19 -19.76
N SER A 305 17.85 -19.04 -21.08
CA SER A 305 17.07 -18.01 -21.78
C SER A 305 15.56 -18.28 -21.65
N PHE A 306 14.73 -17.26 -21.90
CA PHE A 306 13.27 -17.41 -22.00
C PHE A 306 12.89 -18.52 -22.97
N GLU A 307 13.57 -18.60 -24.09
CA GLU A 307 13.37 -19.63 -25.11
C GLU A 307 13.66 -21.01 -24.60
N ILE A 308 14.78 -21.22 -23.89
CA ILE A 308 15.14 -22.52 -23.30
C ILE A 308 14.11 -22.93 -22.25
N ILE A 309 13.70 -22.03 -21.35
CA ILE A 309 12.77 -22.34 -20.26
C ILE A 309 11.38 -22.66 -20.81
N THR A 310 10.89 -21.87 -21.77
CA THR A 310 9.57 -22.09 -22.39
C THR A 310 9.55 -23.37 -23.22
N ARG A 311 10.61 -23.68 -23.96
CA ARG A 311 10.76 -24.93 -24.68
C ARG A 311 10.78 -26.14 -23.74
N ARG A 312 11.49 -26.07 -22.59
CA ARG A 312 11.46 -27.09 -21.56
C ARG A 312 10.07 -27.30 -20.97
N PHE A 313 9.33 -26.21 -20.72
CA PHE A 313 7.96 -26.31 -20.22
C PHE A 313 7.02 -27.08 -21.16
N LEU A 314 7.19 -26.93 -22.46
CA LEU A 314 6.39 -27.64 -23.46
C LEU A 314 6.86 -29.10 -23.68
N ASN A 315 8.16 -29.38 -23.53
CA ASN A 315 8.74 -30.68 -23.87
C ASN A 315 8.88 -31.62 -22.66
N GLU A 316 9.07 -31.09 -21.45
CA GLU A 316 9.19 -31.90 -20.24
C GLU A 316 7.81 -32.22 -19.64
N VAL A 317 7.05 -33.08 -20.32
CA VAL A 317 5.69 -33.44 -19.94
C VAL A 317 5.56 -34.92 -19.73
N ASN A 318 5.31 -35.39 -18.48
CA ASN A 318 5.01 -36.78 -18.16
C ASN A 318 6.04 -37.79 -18.68
N ASN A 319 7.33 -37.46 -18.64
CA ASN A 319 8.39 -38.25 -19.22
C ASN A 319 8.23 -38.49 -20.75
N SER A 320 7.30 -37.85 -21.42
CA SER A 320 7.22 -37.85 -22.88
C SER A 320 8.25 -36.90 -23.44
N LYS A 321 8.98 -37.32 -24.44
CA LYS A 321 9.89 -36.46 -25.19
C LYS A 321 9.13 -35.84 -26.35
N ASN A 322 8.38 -34.79 -26.10
CA ASN A 322 7.89 -33.92 -27.18
C ASN A 322 9.10 -33.20 -27.76
N SER A 323 9.18 -33.11 -29.07
CA SER A 323 10.22 -32.35 -29.77
C SER A 323 9.61 -31.06 -30.36
N ILE A 324 9.24 -30.14 -29.48
CA ILE A 324 8.76 -28.81 -29.88
C ILE A 324 9.98 -27.92 -29.98
N ASP A 325 10.33 -27.51 -31.18
CA ASP A 325 11.47 -26.63 -31.44
C ASP A 325 11.06 -25.15 -31.39
N ASP A 326 9.91 -24.82 -31.96
CA ASP A 326 9.37 -23.46 -32.01
C ASP A 326 8.24 -23.30 -31.01
N VAL A 327 8.37 -22.32 -30.09
CA VAL A 327 7.37 -21.98 -29.09
C VAL A 327 6.34 -21.02 -29.72
N ILE A 328 5.11 -21.49 -29.83
CA ILE A 328 3.98 -20.64 -30.24
C ILE A 328 3.24 -20.20 -28.99
N TYR A 329 3.21 -18.88 -28.75
CA TYR A 329 2.47 -18.29 -27.63
C TYR A 329 0.98 -18.37 -27.88
N ASP A 330 0.19 -18.47 -26.81
CA ASP A 330 -1.27 -18.57 -26.84
C ASP A 330 -1.82 -19.76 -27.60
N TYR A 331 -0.98 -20.80 -27.81
CA TYR A 331 -1.34 -22.06 -28.44
C TYR A 331 -1.26 -23.21 -27.43
N GLY A 332 -2.32 -24.02 -27.39
CA GLY A 332 -2.40 -25.18 -26.47
C GLY A 332 -1.76 -26.44 -27.07
N TYR A 333 -0.88 -27.04 -26.32
CA TYR A 333 -0.21 -28.31 -26.62
C TYR A 333 -0.69 -29.42 -25.70
N GLY A 334 -0.79 -30.65 -26.19
CA GLY A 334 -1.15 -31.82 -25.37
C GLY A 334 -2.66 -32.01 -25.20
N ASP A 335 -3.06 -32.74 -24.15
CA ASP A 335 -4.43 -33.18 -23.94
C ASP A 335 -4.88 -32.90 -22.50
N ILE A 336 -6.05 -32.29 -22.34
CA ILE A 336 -6.59 -31.89 -21.03
C ILE A 336 -6.99 -33.12 -20.19
N ALA A 337 -7.57 -34.14 -20.83
CA ALA A 337 -8.07 -35.32 -20.10
C ALA A 337 -6.91 -36.11 -19.48
N ASN A 338 -5.75 -36.11 -20.14
CA ASN A 338 -4.54 -36.80 -19.69
C ASN A 338 -3.63 -35.93 -18.77
N GLY A 339 -4.01 -34.67 -18.45
CA GLY A 339 -3.20 -33.75 -17.62
C GLY A 339 -1.90 -33.32 -18.31
N THR A 340 -1.83 -33.41 -19.63
CA THR A 340 -0.64 -33.06 -20.42
C THR A 340 -0.74 -31.73 -21.13
N TYR A 341 -1.87 -31.02 -20.98
CA TYR A 341 -2.10 -29.73 -21.64
C TYR A 341 -1.10 -28.67 -21.14
N ARG A 342 -0.48 -27.97 -22.09
CA ARG A 342 0.50 -26.92 -21.84
C ARG A 342 0.18 -25.73 -22.73
N ILE A 343 0.19 -24.53 -22.13
CA ILE A 343 0.04 -23.26 -22.85
C ILE A 343 0.98 -22.22 -22.27
N ILE A 344 1.53 -21.36 -23.12
CA ILE A 344 2.40 -20.25 -22.69
C ILE A 344 1.81 -18.94 -23.16
N HIS A 345 1.69 -18.01 -22.21
CA HIS A 345 1.27 -16.64 -22.48
C HIS A 345 2.45 -15.68 -22.27
N ARG A 346 2.50 -14.61 -23.05
CA ARG A 346 3.46 -13.53 -22.89
C ARG A 346 2.75 -12.20 -23.05
N GLU A 347 2.34 -11.61 -21.95
CA GLU A 347 1.58 -10.38 -21.94
C GLU A 347 2.47 -9.15 -22.06
N ASN A 348 1.97 -8.12 -22.77
CA ASN A 348 2.72 -6.90 -23.05
C ASN A 348 2.63 -5.89 -21.88
N ILE A 349 3.06 -6.31 -20.71
CA ILE A 349 2.99 -5.59 -19.45
C ILE A 349 4.32 -5.74 -18.69
N ASN A 350 4.48 -5.10 -17.53
CA ASN A 350 5.58 -5.33 -16.60
C ASN A 350 5.16 -6.23 -15.42
N HIS A 351 6.14 -6.74 -14.69
CA HIS A 351 5.93 -7.70 -13.61
C HIS A 351 4.93 -7.26 -12.54
N CYS A 352 5.01 -6.02 -12.07
CA CYS A 352 4.16 -5.58 -10.95
C CYS A 352 2.71 -5.30 -11.33
N PHE A 353 2.40 -5.22 -12.62
CA PHE A 353 1.04 -4.99 -13.12
C PHE A 353 0.41 -6.20 -13.81
N GLU A 354 1.10 -7.34 -13.95
CA GLU A 354 0.52 -8.57 -14.52
C GLU A 354 -0.81 -8.93 -13.85
N MET A 355 -0.86 -8.85 -12.51
CA MET A 355 -2.07 -9.17 -11.75
C MET A 355 -3.20 -8.14 -11.92
N TYR A 356 -2.94 -6.99 -12.53
CA TYR A 356 -3.90 -5.93 -12.84
C TYR A 356 -4.08 -5.74 -14.34
N ASP A 357 -3.57 -6.67 -15.15
CA ASP A 357 -3.76 -6.64 -16.61
C ASP A 357 -4.95 -7.48 -17.03
N GLY A 358 -5.84 -6.89 -17.82
CA GLY A 358 -7.06 -7.55 -18.27
C GLY A 358 -6.80 -8.76 -19.16
N ILE A 359 -5.68 -8.78 -19.91
CA ILE A 359 -5.30 -9.91 -20.76
C ILE A 359 -4.78 -11.06 -19.91
N SER A 360 -3.85 -10.80 -18.98
CA SER A 360 -3.33 -11.81 -18.06
C SER A 360 -4.45 -12.48 -17.25
N ILE A 361 -5.41 -11.68 -16.77
CA ILE A 361 -6.56 -12.19 -16.03
C ILE A 361 -7.47 -13.02 -16.95
N ALA A 362 -7.70 -12.58 -18.19
CA ALA A 362 -8.51 -13.32 -19.16
C ALA A 362 -7.89 -14.68 -19.50
N ASN A 363 -6.58 -14.72 -19.77
CA ASN A 363 -5.84 -15.95 -20.02
C ASN A 363 -5.96 -16.95 -18.86
N THR A 364 -5.84 -16.46 -17.63
CA THR A 364 -6.02 -17.29 -16.43
C THR A 364 -7.44 -17.84 -16.31
N ILE A 365 -8.45 -17.01 -16.58
CA ILE A 365 -9.86 -17.41 -16.51
C ILE A 365 -10.16 -18.47 -17.55
N ASP A 366 -9.78 -18.23 -18.82
CA ASP A 366 -10.08 -19.12 -19.94
C ASP A 366 -9.36 -20.46 -19.76
N PHE A 367 -8.13 -20.45 -19.26
CA PHE A 367 -7.40 -21.68 -18.88
C PHE A 367 -8.16 -22.51 -17.83
N PHE A 368 -8.62 -21.94 -16.73
CA PHE A 368 -9.34 -22.70 -15.70
C PHE A 368 -10.77 -23.08 -16.16
N ASN A 369 -11.43 -22.24 -16.93
CA ASN A 369 -12.74 -22.56 -17.48
C ASN A 369 -12.68 -23.83 -18.34
N GLU A 370 -11.62 -23.99 -19.11
CA GLU A 370 -11.39 -25.16 -19.95
C GLU A 370 -10.88 -26.36 -19.15
N THR A 371 -9.78 -26.19 -18.40
CA THR A 371 -9.07 -27.31 -17.74
C THR A 371 -9.78 -27.89 -16.51
N LEU A 372 -10.62 -27.10 -15.85
CA LEU A 372 -11.48 -27.55 -14.73
C LEU A 372 -12.93 -27.78 -15.14
N ALA A 373 -13.25 -27.68 -16.43
CA ALA A 373 -14.59 -27.84 -16.96
C ALA A 373 -15.62 -27.00 -16.18
N MET A 374 -15.35 -25.70 -15.99
CA MET A 374 -16.24 -24.85 -15.20
C MET A 374 -17.57 -24.59 -15.92
N GLY A 375 -17.58 -24.67 -17.27
CA GLY A 375 -18.78 -24.49 -18.08
C GLY A 375 -19.36 -23.07 -18.04
N SER A 376 -18.60 -22.09 -17.64
CA SER A 376 -19.05 -20.72 -17.56
C SER A 376 -19.21 -20.09 -18.95
N PRO A 377 -20.38 -19.49 -19.29
CA PRO A 377 -20.58 -18.80 -20.54
C PRO A 377 -19.92 -17.40 -20.55
N ILE A 378 -19.41 -16.94 -19.41
CA ILE A 378 -18.81 -15.61 -19.29
C ILE A 378 -17.38 -15.65 -19.81
N LYS A 379 -17.12 -15.00 -20.95
CA LYS A 379 -15.78 -14.91 -21.55
C LYS A 379 -14.75 -14.32 -20.56
N GLY A 380 -13.50 -14.75 -20.63
CA GLY A 380 -12.41 -14.24 -19.79
C GLY A 380 -12.24 -12.71 -19.89
N THR A 381 -12.50 -12.13 -21.06
CA THR A 381 -12.42 -10.69 -21.29
C THR A 381 -13.58 -9.87 -20.68
N CYS A 382 -14.68 -10.53 -20.28
CA CYS A 382 -15.79 -9.85 -19.62
C CYS A 382 -15.53 -9.75 -18.10
N GLN A 383 -14.89 -8.68 -17.67
CA GLN A 383 -14.36 -8.52 -16.28
C GLN A 383 -15.01 -7.36 -15.55
N THR A 384 -15.11 -7.49 -14.23
CA THR A 384 -15.74 -6.50 -13.33
C THR A 384 -14.80 -6.03 -12.20
N TRP A 385 -13.68 -6.70 -12.00
CA TRP A 385 -12.74 -6.42 -10.91
C TRP A 385 -12.26 -4.97 -10.87
N LEU A 386 -12.07 -4.35 -12.05
CA LEU A 386 -11.61 -2.95 -12.14
C LEU A 386 -12.61 -1.98 -11.48
N GLY A 387 -13.90 -2.30 -11.50
CA GLY A 387 -14.92 -1.52 -10.79
C GLY A 387 -14.69 -1.49 -9.28
N LYS A 388 -14.30 -2.62 -8.68
CA LYS A 388 -13.88 -2.69 -7.27
C LYS A 388 -12.67 -1.80 -7.00
N GLU A 389 -11.61 -1.91 -7.82
CA GLU A 389 -10.37 -1.15 -7.66
C GLU A 389 -10.62 0.37 -7.76
N ILE A 390 -11.40 0.82 -8.74
CA ILE A 390 -11.76 2.23 -8.90
C ILE A 390 -12.55 2.73 -7.69
N CYS A 391 -13.56 1.98 -7.24
CA CYS A 391 -14.38 2.39 -6.09
C CYS A 391 -13.55 2.44 -4.80
N ASN A 392 -12.67 1.48 -4.55
CA ASN A 392 -11.77 1.50 -3.40
C ASN A 392 -10.75 2.65 -3.48
N GLY A 393 -10.25 2.98 -4.67
CA GLY A 393 -9.43 4.17 -4.90
C GLY A 393 -10.17 5.49 -4.61
N LEU A 394 -11.44 5.57 -5.00
CA LEU A 394 -12.31 6.72 -4.67
C LEU A 394 -12.62 6.79 -3.17
N ALA A 395 -12.79 5.66 -2.49
CA ALA A 395 -12.93 5.60 -1.04
C ALA A 395 -11.66 6.09 -0.33
N LEU A 396 -10.47 5.72 -0.82
CA LEU A 396 -9.18 6.24 -0.33
C LEU A 396 -9.07 7.75 -0.49
N ALA A 397 -9.42 8.29 -1.66
CA ALA A 397 -9.42 9.74 -1.92
C ALA A 397 -10.43 10.48 -1.02
N ALA A 398 -11.60 9.89 -0.79
CA ALA A 398 -12.59 10.41 0.16
C ALA A 398 -12.09 10.38 1.61
N ALA A 399 -11.38 9.31 2.02
CA ALA A 399 -10.77 9.21 3.35
C ALA A 399 -9.68 10.28 3.58
N PHE A 400 -8.82 10.55 2.60
CA PHE A 400 -7.88 11.66 2.66
C PHE A 400 -8.59 13.02 2.75
N THR A 401 -9.65 13.20 1.96
CA THR A 401 -10.47 14.42 2.01
C THR A 401 -11.11 14.60 3.38
N PHE A 402 -11.63 13.54 3.96
CA PHE A 402 -12.19 13.52 5.31
C PHE A 402 -11.18 14.00 6.36
N VAL A 403 -9.97 13.44 6.35
CA VAL A 403 -8.91 13.78 7.32
C VAL A 403 -8.48 15.24 7.20
N ILE A 404 -8.33 15.75 5.97
CA ILE A 404 -7.99 17.17 5.74
C ILE A 404 -9.11 18.08 6.23
N ALA A 405 -10.37 17.74 5.93
CA ALA A 405 -11.52 18.51 6.39
C ALA A 405 -11.69 18.44 7.93
N LEU A 406 -11.41 17.29 8.54
CA LEU A 406 -11.38 17.11 9.99
C LEU A 406 -10.37 18.08 10.64
N CYS A 407 -9.15 18.18 10.11
CA CYS A 407 -8.17 19.16 10.60
C CYS A 407 -8.68 20.61 10.48
N ALA A 408 -9.37 20.93 9.38
CA ALA A 408 -9.97 22.26 9.18
C ALA A 408 -11.12 22.55 10.17
N VAL A 409 -11.79 21.53 10.66
CA VAL A 409 -12.79 21.66 11.75
C VAL A 409 -12.09 21.78 13.10
N LEU A 410 -11.12 20.89 13.39
CA LEU A 410 -10.41 20.85 14.67
C LEU A 410 -9.67 22.16 14.97
N VAL A 411 -9.04 22.77 13.98
CA VAL A 411 -8.29 24.03 14.17
C VAL A 411 -9.17 25.21 14.59
N LYS A 412 -10.49 25.11 14.39
CA LYS A 412 -11.46 26.13 14.86
C LYS A 412 -11.77 25.98 16.35
N LEU A 413 -11.48 24.83 16.96
CA LEU A 413 -11.68 24.63 18.39
C LEU A 413 -10.70 25.50 19.18
N PRO A 414 -11.14 26.16 20.26
CA PRO A 414 -10.28 27.04 21.08
C PRO A 414 -8.98 26.39 21.53
N PHE A 415 -9.01 25.08 21.77
CA PHE A 415 -7.83 24.30 22.15
C PHE A 415 -6.74 24.32 21.08
N PHE A 416 -7.10 24.15 19.81
CA PHE A 416 -6.16 24.11 18.69
C PHE A 416 -5.94 25.48 18.02
N ALA A 417 -6.78 26.48 18.30
CA ALA A 417 -6.74 27.79 17.65
C ALA A 417 -5.39 28.51 17.83
N SER A 418 -4.71 28.29 18.97
CA SER A 418 -3.38 28.88 19.25
C SER A 418 -2.31 28.41 18.24
N MET A 419 -2.50 27.27 17.57
CA MET A 419 -1.58 26.79 16.53
C MET A 419 -1.70 27.66 15.27
N LYS A 420 -2.88 28.23 14.98
CA LYS A 420 -3.14 29.05 13.79
C LYS A 420 -2.61 30.48 13.92
N GLU A 421 -2.54 31.03 15.12
CA GLU A 421 -2.04 32.38 15.38
C GLU A 421 -0.56 32.56 14.99
N ALA A 422 0.19 31.46 14.95
CA ALA A 422 1.59 31.45 14.54
C ALA A 422 1.80 31.85 13.07
N GLN A 423 0.80 31.64 12.20
CA GLN A 423 0.90 31.87 10.76
C GLN A 423 1.16 33.33 10.36
N ASN A 424 0.56 34.29 11.07
CA ASN A 424 0.54 35.68 10.66
C ASN A 424 1.84 36.45 10.93
N LYS A 425 2.80 35.85 11.65
CA LYS A 425 4.00 36.53 12.18
C LYS A 425 5.33 36.04 11.61
N VAL A 426 5.31 35.07 10.69
CA VAL A 426 6.56 34.45 10.24
C VAL A 426 6.87 34.78 8.79
N ARG A 427 7.61 35.86 8.57
CA ARG A 427 8.35 36.11 7.32
C ARG A 427 9.81 35.81 7.57
N VAL A 428 10.35 34.83 6.86
CA VAL A 428 11.77 34.43 7.00
C VAL A 428 12.70 35.22 6.05
N LEU A 429 12.17 35.90 5.04
CA LEU A 429 12.97 36.75 4.16
C LEU A 429 12.67 38.22 4.41
N PRO A 430 13.73 39.05 4.48
CA PRO A 430 13.60 40.47 4.86
C PRO A 430 12.77 41.29 3.87
N ASP A 431 12.82 41.01 2.57
CA ASP A 431 12.19 41.85 1.54
C ASP A 431 11.31 41.00 0.58
N PRO A 432 10.02 41.33 0.43
CA PRO A 432 9.18 40.75 -0.62
C PRO A 432 9.72 40.98 -2.05
N ASN A 433 10.54 42.01 -2.27
CA ASN A 433 11.16 42.30 -3.56
C ASN A 433 12.41 41.44 -3.81
N ALA A 434 13.08 40.92 -2.77
CA ALA A 434 14.24 40.02 -2.92
C ALA A 434 13.85 38.75 -3.68
N ARG A 435 12.61 38.26 -3.52
CA ARG A 435 12.07 37.09 -4.26
C ARG A 435 11.88 37.31 -5.75
N LYS A 436 11.89 38.54 -6.21
CA LYS A 436 11.87 38.87 -7.64
C LYS A 436 13.26 38.87 -8.25
N SER A 437 14.32 38.72 -7.45
CA SER A 437 15.69 38.72 -7.94
C SER A 437 15.97 37.47 -8.78
N VAL A 438 16.82 37.62 -9.81
CA VAL A 438 17.28 36.50 -10.65
C VAL A 438 18.00 35.46 -9.79
N VAL A 439 18.78 35.90 -8.80
CA VAL A 439 19.54 35.01 -7.91
C VAL A 439 18.60 34.12 -7.08
N HIS A 440 17.54 34.70 -6.51
CA HIS A 440 16.56 33.88 -5.79
C HIS A 440 15.93 32.81 -6.69
N LYS A 441 15.54 33.17 -7.91
CA LYS A 441 14.97 32.20 -8.87
C LYS A 441 15.98 31.10 -9.23
N VAL A 442 17.23 31.46 -9.46
CA VAL A 442 18.30 30.50 -9.78
C VAL A 442 18.51 29.54 -8.60
N ILE A 443 18.62 30.05 -7.38
CA ILE A 443 18.79 29.22 -6.18
C ILE A 443 17.58 28.28 -5.99
N LEU A 444 16.36 28.78 -6.16
CA LEU A 444 15.13 27.98 -6.03
C LEU A 444 15.13 26.81 -7.03
N TRP A 445 15.27 27.09 -8.32
CA TRP A 445 15.21 26.06 -9.34
C TRP A 445 16.42 25.11 -9.29
N PHE A 446 17.61 25.63 -9.04
CA PHE A 446 18.81 24.83 -8.87
C PHE A 446 18.68 23.86 -7.71
N SER A 447 18.20 24.32 -6.54
CA SER A 447 17.98 23.44 -5.39
C SER A 447 16.96 22.33 -5.66
N MET A 448 15.89 22.62 -6.42
CA MET A 448 14.91 21.60 -6.83
C MET A 448 15.51 20.57 -7.79
N ILE A 449 16.25 21.02 -8.80
CA ILE A 449 16.89 20.13 -9.77
C ILE A 449 17.94 19.25 -9.07
N VAL A 450 18.80 19.83 -8.25
CA VAL A 450 19.86 19.08 -7.52
C VAL A 450 19.24 18.02 -6.62
N THR A 451 18.17 18.33 -5.88
CA THR A 451 17.51 17.33 -5.03
C THR A 451 16.84 16.24 -5.85
N ALA A 452 16.25 16.55 -7.01
CA ALA A 452 15.65 15.55 -7.88
C ALA A 452 16.72 14.61 -8.50
N VAL A 453 17.84 15.17 -8.92
CA VAL A 453 18.99 14.40 -9.46
C VAL A 453 19.56 13.48 -8.39
N ILE A 454 19.80 13.98 -7.18
CA ILE A 454 20.29 13.17 -6.06
C ILE A 454 19.30 12.04 -5.77
N ALA A 455 18.02 12.33 -5.61
CA ALA A 455 17.00 11.35 -5.31
C ALA A 455 16.86 10.25 -6.39
N CYS A 456 17.17 10.58 -7.66
CA CYS A 456 17.24 9.62 -8.75
C CYS A 456 18.49 8.73 -8.65
N LEU A 457 19.66 9.35 -8.48
CA LEU A 457 20.95 8.64 -8.57
C LEU A 457 21.24 7.79 -7.33
N ASP A 458 20.77 8.18 -6.15
CA ASP A 458 21.05 7.48 -4.89
C ASP A 458 20.03 6.41 -4.52
N TYR A 459 18.86 6.34 -5.19
CA TYR A 459 17.81 5.39 -4.82
C TYR A 459 18.27 3.93 -4.85
N ILE A 460 18.77 3.47 -6.00
CA ILE A 460 19.23 2.09 -6.16
C ILE A 460 20.47 1.78 -5.31
N PRO A 461 21.54 2.63 -5.30
CA PRO A 461 22.68 2.42 -4.41
C PRO A 461 22.30 2.31 -2.93
N LEU A 462 21.45 3.21 -2.42
CA LEU A 462 21.00 3.17 -1.03
C LEU A 462 20.11 1.96 -0.74
N ALA A 463 19.22 1.60 -1.66
CA ALA A 463 18.41 0.40 -1.54
C ALA A 463 19.30 -0.86 -1.41
N ASN A 464 20.32 -1.01 -2.24
CA ASN A 464 21.28 -2.10 -2.13
C ASN A 464 22.10 -2.02 -0.84
N TYR A 465 22.53 -0.82 -0.44
CA TYR A 465 23.32 -0.64 0.77
C TYR A 465 22.52 -0.92 2.06
N SER A 466 21.19 -0.79 2.00
CA SER A 466 20.31 -1.10 3.12
C SER A 466 20.45 -2.54 3.62
N ILE A 467 20.83 -3.49 2.74
CA ILE A 467 21.12 -4.88 3.09
C ILE A 467 22.24 -4.99 4.12
N LYS A 468 23.25 -4.11 4.03
CA LYS A 468 24.41 -4.11 4.92
C LYS A 468 24.14 -3.43 6.27
N ILE A 469 23.19 -2.49 6.29
CA ILE A 469 22.87 -1.71 7.51
C ILE A 469 21.84 -2.45 8.37
N PHE A 470 20.81 -3.02 7.74
CA PHE A 470 19.72 -3.66 8.47
C PHE A 470 19.92 -5.17 8.56
N PRO A 471 19.74 -5.78 9.76
CA PRO A 471 20.05 -7.21 9.99
C PRO A 471 19.32 -8.18 9.07
N THR A 472 18.10 -7.84 8.65
CA THR A 472 17.27 -8.64 7.73
C THR A 472 17.86 -8.77 6.32
N GLY A 473 18.93 -8.06 6.00
CA GLY A 473 19.56 -8.15 4.68
C GLY A 473 20.44 -9.36 4.46
N ASN A 474 20.93 -10.00 5.53
CA ASN A 474 22.04 -10.94 5.46
C ASN A 474 21.66 -12.41 5.68
N SER A 475 20.42 -12.73 5.99
CA SER A 475 20.02 -14.12 6.26
C SER A 475 18.58 -14.39 5.84
N SER A 476 18.40 -15.43 5.03
CA SER A 476 17.09 -15.95 4.62
C SER A 476 16.34 -16.68 5.74
N SER A 477 17.01 -17.03 6.83
CA SER A 477 16.46 -17.88 7.88
C SER A 477 16.18 -17.15 9.20
N VAL A 478 16.64 -15.90 9.36
CA VAL A 478 16.55 -15.18 10.64
C VAL A 478 15.52 -14.06 10.55
N TYR A 479 14.40 -14.26 11.21
CA TYR A 479 13.49 -13.17 11.53
C TYR A 479 14.14 -12.26 12.56
N THR A 480 14.22 -10.96 12.24
CA THR A 480 14.66 -9.94 13.20
C THR A 480 13.47 -9.14 13.68
N PHE A 481 13.47 -8.81 14.97
CA PHE A 481 12.43 -7.98 15.55
C PHE A 481 12.60 -6.51 15.16
N VAL A 482 13.85 -6.05 15.02
CA VAL A 482 14.21 -4.66 14.72
C VAL A 482 14.33 -4.45 13.22
N PHE A 483 13.56 -3.52 12.67
CA PHE A 483 13.45 -3.23 11.25
C PHE A 483 13.26 -4.48 10.38
N PRO A 484 12.20 -5.27 10.62
CA PRO A 484 12.06 -6.61 10.03
C PRO A 484 11.70 -6.58 8.54
N ALA A 485 11.14 -5.49 8.03
CA ALA A 485 10.59 -5.44 6.69
C ALA A 485 11.65 -5.05 5.65
N ARG A 486 12.27 -6.05 5.02
CA ARG A 486 13.40 -5.92 4.10
C ARG A 486 13.21 -4.87 3.01
N MET A 487 12.05 -4.87 2.35
CA MET A 487 11.79 -3.92 1.26
C MET A 487 11.56 -2.49 1.77
N ILE A 488 10.93 -2.36 2.94
CA ILE A 488 10.71 -1.05 3.57
C ILE A 488 12.03 -0.45 4.05
N ASN A 489 13.01 -1.28 4.48
CA ASN A 489 14.35 -0.83 4.86
C ASN A 489 15.07 -0.10 3.71
N ALA A 490 14.88 -0.55 2.48
CA ALA A 490 15.44 0.12 1.30
C ALA A 490 14.86 1.54 1.13
N ILE A 491 13.53 1.68 1.24
CA ILE A 491 12.85 2.97 1.18
C ILE A 491 13.24 3.84 2.38
N LEU A 492 13.34 3.26 3.57
CA LEU A 492 13.70 3.96 4.80
C LEU A 492 15.07 4.64 4.67
N LEU A 493 16.08 3.90 4.22
CA LEU A 493 17.43 4.45 4.09
C LEU A 493 17.47 5.60 3.07
N TRP A 494 16.85 5.40 1.91
CA TRP A 494 16.71 6.46 0.90
C TRP A 494 15.98 7.68 1.47
N ALA A 495 14.87 7.49 2.16
CA ALA A 495 14.07 8.58 2.71
C ALA A 495 14.82 9.37 3.78
N VAL A 496 15.53 8.69 4.70
CA VAL A 496 16.33 9.36 5.74
C VAL A 496 17.43 10.22 5.11
N ILE A 497 18.19 9.66 4.18
CA ILE A 497 19.31 10.37 3.52
C ILE A 497 18.79 11.55 2.71
N ASN A 498 17.78 11.35 1.86
CA ASN A 498 17.18 12.44 1.06
C ASN A 498 16.46 13.49 1.91
N GLY A 499 15.86 13.07 3.03
CA GLY A 499 15.31 13.99 4.01
C GLY A 499 16.37 14.90 4.63
N ALA A 500 17.48 14.31 5.07
CA ALA A 500 18.61 15.06 5.63
C ALA A 500 19.26 16.01 4.59
N ILE A 501 19.52 15.51 3.38
CA ILE A 501 20.04 16.34 2.27
C ILE A 501 19.08 17.50 1.96
N GLY A 502 17.77 17.23 1.91
CA GLY A 502 16.76 18.25 1.67
C GLY A 502 16.75 19.35 2.75
N LEU A 503 16.96 19.00 4.02
CA LEU A 503 17.10 19.96 5.12
C LEU A 503 18.38 20.77 4.97
N VAL A 504 19.52 20.14 4.71
CA VAL A 504 20.81 20.82 4.50
C VAL A 504 20.73 21.82 3.34
N ILE A 505 20.13 21.42 2.21
CA ILE A 505 19.95 22.30 1.06
C ILE A 505 19.00 23.45 1.41
N PHE A 506 17.89 23.20 2.11
CA PHE A 506 16.95 24.25 2.51
C PHE A 506 17.62 25.29 3.43
N PHE A 507 18.26 24.86 4.50
CA PHE A 507 18.92 25.78 5.42
C PHE A 507 20.10 26.49 4.77
N GLY A 508 20.95 25.76 4.02
CA GLY A 508 22.08 26.32 3.31
C GLY A 508 21.70 27.38 2.28
N THR A 509 20.71 27.10 1.44
CA THR A 509 20.22 28.07 0.45
C THR A 509 19.58 29.29 1.09
N THR A 510 18.81 29.12 2.18
CA THR A 510 18.19 30.24 2.91
C THR A 510 19.24 31.15 3.54
N ILE A 511 20.31 30.59 4.11
CA ILE A 511 21.43 31.34 4.67
C ILE A 511 22.20 32.06 3.55
N ALA A 512 22.48 31.39 2.46
CA ALA A 512 23.17 31.98 1.31
C ALA A 512 22.39 33.15 0.72
N GLU A 513 21.08 33.01 0.52
CA GLU A 513 20.22 34.09 0.05
C GLU A 513 20.29 35.33 0.98
N TYR A 514 20.23 35.10 2.28
CA TYR A 514 20.33 36.19 3.24
C TYR A 514 21.65 36.97 3.09
N PHE A 515 22.82 36.30 3.03
CA PHE A 515 24.09 36.95 2.90
C PHE A 515 24.28 37.70 1.57
N ILE A 516 23.74 37.12 0.48
CA ILE A 516 23.77 37.74 -0.85
C ILE A 516 22.91 39.03 -0.82
N GLU A 517 21.71 39.00 -0.26
CA GLU A 517 20.85 40.17 -0.17
C GLU A 517 21.43 41.23 0.78
N LYS A 518 22.07 40.82 1.88
CA LYS A 518 22.79 41.72 2.79
C LYS A 518 23.94 42.44 2.07
N ALA A 519 24.73 41.73 1.30
CA ALA A 519 25.79 42.33 0.51
C ALA A 519 25.27 43.32 -0.54
N ARG A 520 24.15 42.99 -1.21
CA ARG A 520 23.48 43.88 -2.17
C ARG A 520 22.91 45.13 -1.53
N ALA A 521 22.26 45.01 -0.37
CA ALA A 521 21.73 46.12 0.38
C ALA A 521 22.85 47.09 0.81
N LYS A 522 23.97 46.54 1.31
CA LYS A 522 25.18 47.32 1.66
C LYS A 522 25.71 48.07 0.45
N ALA A 523 25.81 47.43 -0.72
CA ALA A 523 26.26 48.05 -1.96
C ALA A 523 25.32 49.22 -2.42
N LYS A 524 24.06 49.18 -2.04
CA LYS A 524 23.04 50.23 -2.33
C LYS A 524 22.90 51.26 -1.20
N GLY A 525 23.69 51.18 -0.14
CA GLY A 525 23.62 52.07 1.01
C GLY A 525 22.38 51.88 1.88
N VAL A 526 21.68 50.73 1.74
CA VAL A 526 20.49 50.41 2.52
C VAL A 526 20.88 49.52 3.70
N GLN A 527 20.51 49.93 4.93
CA GLN A 527 20.63 49.06 6.09
C GLN A 527 19.60 47.93 6.06
N MET A 528 20.06 46.69 6.14
CA MET A 528 19.20 45.53 6.38
C MET A 528 19.20 45.16 7.87
N GLU A 529 18.06 44.67 8.37
CA GLU A 529 17.99 44.07 9.70
C GLU A 529 18.97 42.92 9.84
N GLU A 530 19.56 42.78 11.02
CA GLU A 530 20.45 41.65 11.32
C GLU A 530 19.73 40.31 11.17
N PHE A 531 20.49 39.29 10.77
CA PHE A 531 19.96 37.94 10.64
C PHE A 531 19.62 37.39 12.03
N ASP A 532 18.34 37.34 12.32
CA ASP A 532 17.83 36.73 13.55
C ASP A 532 17.57 35.23 13.32
N TRP A 533 18.47 34.37 13.84
CA TRP A 533 18.28 32.94 13.86
C TRP A 533 16.95 32.53 14.54
N GLY A 534 16.43 33.35 15.45
CA GLY A 534 15.08 33.20 16.01
C GLY A 534 13.99 33.38 14.98
N LYS A 535 14.26 34.00 13.83
CA LYS A 535 13.34 34.19 12.71
C LYS A 535 13.23 32.97 11.78
N PHE A 536 14.06 31.92 11.94
CA PHE A 536 13.75 30.58 11.41
C PHE A 536 12.46 29.99 12.04
N ARG A 537 11.57 30.87 12.43
CA ARG A 537 10.34 30.56 13.16
C ARG A 537 9.28 29.83 12.34
N THR A 538 9.48 29.63 11.03
CA THR A 538 8.61 28.75 10.25
C THR A 538 8.60 27.32 10.76
N VAL A 539 9.64 26.95 11.49
CA VAL A 539 9.75 25.64 12.16
C VAL A 539 9.20 25.69 13.59
N LYS A 540 9.00 26.89 14.16
CA LYS A 540 8.42 27.03 15.52
C LYS A 540 6.89 26.98 15.45
N ILE A 541 6.29 26.18 16.32
CA ILE A 541 4.83 26.05 16.49
C ILE A 541 4.28 27.14 17.42
N CYS A 542 5.00 28.23 17.68
CA CYS A 542 4.53 29.27 18.58
C CYS A 542 4.82 30.67 18.09
N SER A 543 3.93 31.60 18.40
CA SER A 543 4.09 33.04 18.26
C SER A 543 4.17 33.72 19.63
N GLY A 544 5.22 34.52 19.86
CA GLY A 544 5.33 35.38 21.02
C GLY A 544 5.41 34.64 22.37
N LYS A 545 4.54 35.01 23.32
CA LYS A 545 4.49 34.48 24.69
C LYS A 545 3.87 33.07 24.81
N SER A 546 3.44 32.46 23.70
CA SER A 546 2.85 31.12 23.72
C SER A 546 3.89 30.06 24.03
N ASN A 547 3.55 29.06 24.85
CA ASN A 547 4.45 27.98 25.25
C ASN A 547 4.70 27.04 24.05
N ALA A 548 5.94 26.99 23.56
CA ALA A 548 6.34 26.18 22.42
C ALA A 548 6.07 24.70 22.63
N LEU A 549 6.28 24.17 23.85
CA LEU A 549 6.04 22.78 24.21
C LEU A 549 4.56 22.43 24.07
N ILE A 550 3.68 23.26 24.60
CA ILE A 550 2.23 23.04 24.54
C ILE A 550 1.74 23.01 23.08
N ASN A 551 2.20 23.91 22.24
CA ASN A 551 1.80 23.93 20.83
C ASN A 551 2.38 22.75 20.04
N THR A 552 3.57 22.27 20.39
CA THR A 552 4.15 21.04 19.84
C THR A 552 3.30 19.83 20.22
N LEU A 553 2.91 19.71 21.47
CA LEU A 553 2.01 18.65 21.93
C LEU A 553 0.63 18.71 21.28
N LYS A 554 0.10 19.91 21.01
CA LYS A 554 -1.16 20.07 20.25
C LYS A 554 -1.01 19.63 18.80
N ALA A 555 0.13 19.90 18.14
CA ALA A 555 0.39 19.45 16.78
C ALA A 555 0.52 17.91 16.73
N LEU A 556 1.21 17.31 17.70
CA LEU A 556 1.30 15.87 17.84
C LEU A 556 -0.09 15.25 18.05
N LEU A 557 -0.88 15.79 18.96
CA LEU A 557 -2.23 15.31 19.23
C LEU A 557 -3.13 15.42 17.97
N MET A 558 -3.07 16.52 17.23
CA MET A 558 -3.81 16.67 15.98
C MET A 558 -3.38 15.62 14.94
N SER A 559 -2.09 15.37 14.83
CA SER A 559 -1.55 14.33 13.93
C SER A 559 -1.99 12.92 14.33
N LEU A 560 -2.05 12.63 15.63
CA LEU A 560 -2.61 11.37 16.14
C LEU A 560 -4.10 11.25 15.85
N ILE A 561 -4.88 12.32 16.01
CA ILE A 561 -6.31 12.33 15.65
C ILE A 561 -6.49 12.07 14.14
N MET A 562 -5.65 12.68 13.29
CA MET A 562 -5.64 12.40 11.84
C MET A 562 -5.43 10.91 11.57
N PHE A 563 -4.37 10.35 12.12
CA PHE A 563 -4.03 8.93 11.93
C PHE A 563 -5.13 8.01 12.45
N CYS A 564 -5.57 8.20 13.69
CA CYS A 564 -6.60 7.37 14.30
C CYS A 564 -7.94 7.46 13.54
N SER A 565 -8.32 8.64 13.07
CA SER A 565 -9.55 8.82 12.29
C SER A 565 -9.47 8.15 10.92
N PHE A 566 -8.32 8.25 10.24
CA PHE A 566 -8.09 7.56 8.98
C PHE A 566 -8.13 6.03 9.17
N TYR A 567 -7.39 5.54 10.18
CA TYR A 567 -7.35 4.11 10.48
C TYR A 567 -8.72 3.55 10.88
N LEU A 568 -9.50 4.34 11.64
CA LEU A 568 -10.87 3.96 12.00
C LEU A 568 -11.77 3.82 10.77
N LEU A 569 -11.66 4.72 9.78
CA LEU A 569 -12.40 4.58 8.53
C LEU A 569 -12.02 3.30 7.79
N VAL A 570 -10.70 3.00 7.70
CA VAL A 570 -10.20 1.75 7.10
C VAL A 570 -10.78 0.53 7.82
N LEU A 571 -10.67 0.52 9.15
CA LEU A 571 -11.12 -0.60 9.98
C LEU A 571 -12.63 -0.83 9.86
N VAL A 572 -13.43 0.22 10.00
CA VAL A 572 -14.89 0.13 9.91
C VAL A 572 -15.34 -0.29 8.51
N SER A 573 -14.69 0.23 7.46
CA SER A 573 -14.98 -0.20 6.09
C SER A 573 -14.67 -1.68 5.88
N TYR A 574 -13.52 -2.14 6.36
CA TYR A 574 -13.16 -3.56 6.23
C TYR A 574 -14.14 -4.48 6.97
N VAL A 575 -14.47 -4.12 8.18
CA VAL A 575 -15.34 -4.95 9.01
C VAL A 575 -16.79 -4.97 8.51
N LEU A 576 -17.34 -3.82 8.08
CA LEU A 576 -18.73 -3.75 7.60
C LEU A 576 -18.88 -4.27 6.18
N LEU A 577 -17.91 -3.94 5.34
CA LEU A 577 -18.03 -4.12 3.91
C LEU A 577 -17.02 -5.13 3.35
N HIS A 578 -16.05 -5.57 4.17
CA HIS A 578 -14.91 -6.37 3.73
C HIS A 578 -14.09 -5.66 2.63
N GLN A 579 -13.97 -4.31 2.72
CA GLN A 579 -13.25 -3.51 1.75
C GLN A 579 -12.09 -2.79 2.41
N ASP A 580 -10.90 -2.93 1.84
CA ASP A 580 -9.74 -2.08 2.10
C ASP A 580 -9.75 -0.88 1.12
N PHE A 581 -9.06 0.20 1.49
CA PHE A 581 -8.91 1.34 0.59
C PHE A 581 -7.74 1.11 -0.32
N ARG A 582 -8.01 0.74 -1.56
CA ARG A 582 -6.99 0.31 -2.52
C ARG A 582 -7.19 0.94 -3.89
N PHE A 583 -6.06 1.19 -4.55
CA PHE A 583 -6.00 1.30 -5.99
C PHE A 583 -4.69 0.65 -6.46
N MET A 584 -4.78 -0.56 -7.00
CA MET A 584 -3.65 -1.37 -7.46
C MET A 584 -2.54 -1.51 -6.41
N LEU A 585 -1.38 -0.87 -6.64
CA LEU A 585 -0.19 -0.97 -5.77
C LEU A 585 -0.27 -0.11 -4.50
N ILE A 586 -1.26 0.79 -4.39
CA ILE A 586 -1.45 1.68 -3.25
C ILE A 586 -2.64 1.19 -2.45
N SER A 587 -2.45 0.87 -1.19
CA SER A 587 -3.55 0.42 -0.34
C SER A 587 -3.40 0.87 1.11
N ALA A 588 -4.54 0.92 1.81
CA ALA A 588 -4.63 1.03 3.25
C ALA A 588 -5.59 -0.05 3.73
N ALA A 589 -5.07 -1.05 4.41
CA ALA A 589 -5.82 -2.18 4.95
C ALA A 589 -5.65 -2.24 6.48
N PRO A 590 -6.50 -2.96 7.20
CA PRO A 590 -6.31 -3.23 8.62
C PRO A 590 -4.94 -3.85 8.90
N ILE A 591 -4.30 -3.42 9.99
CA ILE A 591 -3.00 -3.92 10.42
C ILE A 591 -3.15 -4.74 11.70
N ASN A 592 -2.37 -5.80 11.82
CA ASN A 592 -2.28 -6.60 13.04
C ASN A 592 -1.30 -5.98 14.05
N ALA A 593 -1.20 -6.54 15.24
CA ALA A 593 -0.33 -6.04 16.31
C ALA A 593 1.15 -5.97 15.87
N ARG A 594 1.64 -6.96 15.13
CA ARG A 594 3.02 -7.00 14.61
C ARG A 594 3.27 -5.86 13.61
N MET A 595 2.36 -5.63 12.69
CA MET A 595 2.44 -4.51 11.74
C MET A 595 2.41 -3.16 12.45
N PHE A 596 1.60 -3.04 13.52
CA PHE A 596 1.53 -1.82 14.33
C PHE A 596 2.87 -1.53 15.02
N VAL A 597 3.50 -2.53 15.67
CA VAL A 597 4.83 -2.39 16.27
C VAL A 597 5.86 -2.00 15.22
N THR A 598 5.85 -2.67 14.07
CA THR A 598 6.71 -2.33 12.93
C THR A 598 6.51 -0.87 12.50
N ALA A 599 5.27 -0.38 12.42
CA ALA A 599 5.02 1.02 12.07
C ALA A 599 5.68 1.99 13.06
N ILE A 600 5.59 1.71 14.37
CA ILE A 600 6.20 2.53 15.40
C ILE A 600 7.72 2.59 15.27
N GLU A 601 8.37 1.50 14.90
CA GLU A 601 9.82 1.47 14.68
C GLU A 601 10.26 2.35 13.50
N TYR A 602 9.51 2.34 12.40
CA TYR A 602 9.89 3.06 11.18
C TYR A 602 9.57 4.55 11.23
N ILE A 603 8.52 4.98 11.94
CA ILE A 603 8.05 6.38 11.98
C ILE A 603 9.16 7.37 12.36
N PRO A 604 9.96 7.19 13.43
CA PRO A 604 10.93 8.20 13.83
C PRO A 604 11.99 8.51 12.77
N LEU A 605 12.47 7.49 12.07
CA LEU A 605 13.52 7.66 11.06
C LEU A 605 12.95 8.23 9.77
N ILE A 606 11.85 7.66 9.25
CA ILE A 606 11.28 8.12 7.99
C ILE A 606 10.65 9.53 8.12
N PHE A 607 10.30 9.94 9.33
CA PHE A 607 9.80 11.29 9.63
C PHE A 607 10.77 12.40 9.18
N VAL A 608 12.08 12.15 9.16
CA VAL A 608 13.09 13.10 8.66
C VAL A 608 12.76 13.51 7.22
N PHE A 609 12.32 12.58 6.38
CA PHE A 609 11.89 12.88 5.01
C PHE A 609 10.60 13.72 4.98
N TYR A 610 9.60 13.36 5.79
CA TYR A 610 8.32 14.04 5.81
C TYR A 610 8.42 15.47 6.29
N ILE A 611 9.21 15.72 7.35
CA ILE A 611 9.43 17.09 7.84
C ILE A 611 10.25 17.93 6.85
N SER A 612 11.26 17.33 6.22
CA SER A 612 12.03 17.97 5.15
C SER A 612 11.13 18.38 3.98
N ASN A 613 10.26 17.48 3.53
CA ASN A 613 9.29 17.77 2.47
C ASN A 613 8.34 18.91 2.87
N SER A 614 7.76 18.85 4.06
CA SER A 614 6.84 19.87 4.55
C SER A 614 7.50 21.25 4.66
N ILE A 615 8.74 21.33 5.15
CA ILE A 615 9.51 22.57 5.21
C ILE A 615 9.77 23.10 3.81
N ARG A 616 10.27 22.27 2.90
CA ARG A 616 10.61 22.68 1.53
C ARG A 616 9.41 23.21 0.76
N VAL A 617 8.28 22.49 0.79
CA VAL A 617 7.09 22.91 0.05
C VAL A 617 6.46 24.19 0.64
N ASN A 618 6.49 24.37 1.96
CA ASN A 618 5.83 25.51 2.61
C ASN A 618 6.74 26.72 2.83
N CYS A 619 8.02 26.49 3.13
CA CYS A 619 8.97 27.52 3.50
C CYS A 619 9.92 27.94 2.37
N SER A 620 9.92 27.22 1.23
CA SER A 620 10.63 27.59 0.00
C SER A 620 9.63 27.86 -1.12
N ILE A 621 9.11 26.83 -1.78
CA ILE A 621 8.17 26.94 -2.92
C ILE A 621 6.89 27.71 -2.54
N GLY A 622 6.34 27.46 -1.36
CA GLY A 622 5.11 28.08 -0.85
C GLY A 622 5.19 29.57 -0.57
N ARG A 623 6.38 30.15 -0.66
CA ARG A 623 6.62 31.61 -0.53
C ARG A 623 6.59 32.34 -1.84
N GLU A 624 6.62 31.62 -2.96
CA GLU A 624 6.52 32.24 -4.26
C GLU A 624 5.15 32.91 -4.43
N ASN A 625 5.12 34.04 -5.14
CA ASN A 625 3.89 34.74 -5.45
C ASN A 625 3.17 34.08 -6.64
N TRP A 626 3.02 32.76 -6.56
CA TRP A 626 2.31 31.97 -7.56
C TRP A 626 0.90 31.65 -7.11
N LYS A 627 0.03 31.32 -8.06
CA LYS A 627 -1.28 30.74 -7.77
C LYS A 627 -1.10 29.43 -6.99
N GLU A 628 -1.99 29.15 -6.06
CA GLU A 628 -1.87 28.00 -5.15
C GLU A 628 -1.71 26.64 -5.87
N TRP A 629 -2.49 26.42 -6.93
CA TRP A 629 -2.37 25.20 -7.72
C TRP A 629 -0.96 25.02 -8.33
N LYS A 630 -0.30 26.13 -8.70
CA LYS A 630 1.07 26.10 -9.23
C LYS A 630 2.09 25.74 -8.15
N ILE A 631 1.91 26.26 -6.93
CA ILE A 631 2.76 25.89 -5.77
C ILE A 631 2.64 24.39 -5.49
N GLN A 632 1.41 23.87 -5.48
CA GLN A 632 1.14 22.45 -5.26
C GLN A 632 1.74 21.59 -6.37
N LEU A 633 1.53 21.95 -7.63
CA LEU A 633 2.06 21.18 -8.77
C LEU A 633 3.59 21.19 -8.81
N VAL A 634 4.23 22.35 -8.64
CA VAL A 634 5.69 22.45 -8.61
C VAL A 634 6.27 21.68 -7.43
N GLY A 635 5.62 21.75 -6.26
CA GLY A 635 6.00 20.96 -5.09
C GLY A 635 5.89 19.45 -5.35
N ALA A 636 4.79 19.01 -5.96
CA ALA A 636 4.54 17.64 -6.33
C ALA A 636 5.60 17.10 -7.31
N LEU A 637 5.85 17.85 -8.39
CA LEU A 637 6.86 17.49 -9.39
C LEU A 637 8.28 17.48 -8.80
N ALA A 638 8.65 18.50 -8.04
CA ALA A 638 9.98 18.56 -7.41
C ALA A 638 10.25 17.39 -6.46
N ASN A 639 9.20 16.77 -5.90
CA ASN A 639 9.33 15.65 -4.97
C ASN A 639 9.28 14.27 -5.65
N SER A 640 8.66 14.14 -6.81
CA SER A 640 8.41 12.86 -7.48
C SER A 640 9.26 12.63 -8.73
N ILE A 641 9.71 13.70 -9.40
CA ILE A 641 10.33 13.61 -10.73
C ILE A 641 11.64 12.79 -10.71
N GLY A 642 12.43 12.88 -9.64
CA GLY A 642 13.66 12.10 -9.50
C GLY A 642 13.42 10.59 -9.57
N LEU A 643 12.40 10.12 -8.85
CA LEU A 643 11.98 8.71 -8.89
C LEU A 643 11.34 8.35 -10.24
N ALA A 644 10.53 9.25 -10.81
CA ALA A 644 9.93 9.01 -12.13
C ALA A 644 10.97 8.81 -13.23
N PHE A 645 12.11 9.50 -13.15
CA PHE A 645 13.22 9.30 -14.10
C PHE A 645 13.82 7.90 -14.05
N ILE A 646 13.81 7.23 -12.88
CA ILE A 646 14.27 5.82 -12.78
C ILE A 646 13.41 4.93 -13.67
N LEU A 647 12.08 5.08 -13.60
CA LEU A 647 11.16 4.33 -14.46
C LEU A 647 11.35 4.69 -15.93
N LEU A 648 11.49 5.97 -16.24
CA LEU A 648 11.73 6.43 -17.61
C LEU A 648 12.99 5.80 -18.21
N ILE A 649 14.11 5.83 -17.48
CA ILE A 649 15.38 5.23 -17.93
C ILE A 649 15.21 3.73 -18.14
N ASN A 650 14.54 3.04 -17.21
CA ASN A 650 14.29 1.60 -17.32
C ASN A 650 13.53 1.26 -18.61
N TYR A 651 12.44 1.98 -18.93
CA TYR A 651 11.67 1.74 -20.15
C TYR A 651 12.41 2.16 -21.43
N VAL A 652 13.18 3.23 -21.40
CA VAL A 652 14.05 3.60 -22.52
C VAL A 652 15.02 2.47 -22.84
N CYS A 653 15.62 1.84 -21.82
CA CYS A 653 16.50 0.68 -22.00
C CYS A 653 15.74 -0.53 -22.59
N PHE A 654 14.55 -0.84 -22.09
CA PHE A 654 13.74 -1.91 -22.68
C PHE A 654 13.42 -1.68 -24.15
N PHE A 655 13.04 -0.45 -24.54
CA PHE A 655 12.70 -0.15 -25.94
C PHE A 655 13.91 -0.10 -26.86
N THR A 656 15.08 0.25 -26.35
CA THR A 656 16.30 0.42 -27.19
C THR A 656 17.21 -0.79 -27.18
N GLN A 657 17.23 -1.56 -26.08
CA GLN A 657 18.19 -2.65 -25.85
C GLN A 657 17.50 -4.00 -25.58
N GLY A 658 16.17 -4.03 -25.45
CA GLY A 658 15.41 -5.23 -25.11
C GLY A 658 15.62 -5.74 -23.68
N ALA A 659 16.24 -4.95 -22.78
CA ALA A 659 16.56 -5.36 -21.41
C ALA A 659 16.52 -4.15 -20.46
N PRO A 660 16.27 -4.36 -19.13
CA PRO A 660 16.29 -3.29 -18.15
C PRO A 660 17.71 -2.77 -17.92
N PHE A 661 17.85 -1.47 -17.63
CA PHE A 661 19.17 -0.83 -17.50
C PHE A 661 19.99 -1.39 -16.32
N TYR A 662 19.35 -1.79 -15.23
CA TYR A 662 20.03 -2.30 -14.04
C TYR A 662 20.58 -3.74 -14.19
N GLY A 663 20.26 -4.44 -15.27
CA GLY A 663 20.94 -5.68 -15.63
C GLY A 663 22.46 -5.52 -15.81
N TYR A 664 22.93 -4.29 -16.06
CA TYR A 664 24.34 -3.94 -16.19
C TYR A 664 25.02 -3.55 -14.87
N TRP A 665 24.28 -3.37 -13.78
CA TRP A 665 24.82 -2.92 -12.50
C TRP A 665 25.34 -4.05 -11.60
N GLY A 666 25.80 -5.12 -12.21
CA GLY A 666 26.31 -6.30 -11.52
C GLY A 666 25.22 -7.22 -11.00
N ASN A 667 25.61 -8.30 -10.37
CA ASN A 667 24.73 -9.39 -9.89
C ASN A 667 23.68 -8.98 -8.83
N GLY A 668 23.12 -7.78 -8.94
CA GLY A 668 22.10 -7.22 -8.06
C GLY A 668 20.78 -7.96 -8.20
N THR A 669 20.66 -9.09 -7.55
CA THR A 669 19.49 -9.99 -7.62
C THR A 669 18.19 -9.33 -7.17
N GLU A 670 18.25 -8.18 -6.44
CA GLU A 670 17.08 -7.52 -5.85
C GLU A 670 16.74 -6.17 -6.47
N ILE A 671 17.60 -5.61 -7.34
CA ILE A 671 17.42 -4.24 -7.89
C ILE A 671 16.06 -4.09 -8.58
N TRP A 672 15.63 -5.09 -9.32
CA TRP A 672 14.36 -5.10 -10.02
C TRP A 672 13.15 -4.91 -9.07
N LEU A 673 13.19 -5.43 -7.86
CA LEU A 673 12.14 -5.23 -6.86
C LEU A 673 12.12 -3.79 -6.36
N TYR A 674 13.30 -3.18 -6.17
CA TYR A 674 13.37 -1.77 -5.78
C TYR A 674 12.81 -0.87 -6.88
N VAL A 675 13.07 -1.17 -8.15
CA VAL A 675 12.48 -0.45 -9.29
C VAL A 675 10.95 -0.63 -9.32
N ASN A 676 10.45 -1.83 -9.08
CA ASN A 676 9.01 -2.08 -9.03
C ASN A 676 8.30 -1.31 -7.91
N MET A 677 8.96 -1.05 -6.79
CA MET A 677 8.39 -0.21 -5.72
C MET A 677 8.27 1.26 -6.12
N VAL A 678 9.07 1.72 -7.07
CA VAL A 678 9.05 3.13 -7.52
C VAL A 678 7.70 3.51 -8.11
N PHE A 679 6.95 2.60 -8.73
CA PHE A 679 5.61 2.90 -9.27
C PHE A 679 4.67 3.45 -8.19
N ALA A 680 4.59 2.80 -7.03
CA ALA A 680 3.78 3.29 -5.92
C ALA A 680 4.40 4.55 -5.28
N LEU A 681 5.72 4.58 -5.12
CA LEU A 681 6.44 5.70 -4.51
C LEU A 681 6.29 6.99 -5.29
N VAL A 682 6.35 6.97 -6.63
CA VAL A 682 6.16 8.17 -7.47
C VAL A 682 4.81 8.81 -7.18
N VAL A 683 3.73 8.03 -7.10
CA VAL A 683 2.39 8.53 -6.80
C VAL A 683 2.32 9.11 -5.38
N MET A 684 2.83 8.39 -4.39
CA MET A 684 2.84 8.84 -2.99
C MET A 684 3.68 10.12 -2.81
N MET A 685 4.83 10.19 -3.47
CA MET A 685 5.71 11.37 -3.43
C MET A 685 5.12 12.56 -4.20
N PHE A 686 4.30 12.34 -5.21
CA PHE A 686 3.56 13.39 -5.90
C PHE A 686 2.47 14.01 -5.02
N ILE A 687 1.68 13.20 -4.32
CA ILE A 687 0.57 13.71 -3.50
C ILE A 687 1.02 14.30 -2.16
N LEU A 688 2.13 13.84 -1.58
CA LEU A 688 2.61 14.28 -0.27
C LEU A 688 2.81 15.80 -0.14
N PRO A 689 3.47 16.52 -1.07
CA PRO A 689 3.61 17.98 -1.00
C PRO A 689 2.28 18.71 -1.08
N ILE A 690 1.33 18.21 -1.87
CA ILE A 690 -0.02 18.77 -1.98
C ILE A 690 -0.70 18.70 -0.62
N PHE A 691 -0.68 17.55 0.01
CA PHE A 691 -1.29 17.32 1.33
C PHE A 691 -0.60 18.12 2.44
N ASN A 692 0.74 18.18 2.44
CA ASN A 692 1.48 19.03 3.36
C ASN A 692 1.14 20.51 3.19
N ARG A 693 0.97 20.97 1.95
CA ARG A 693 0.57 22.35 1.67
C ARG A 693 -0.83 22.67 2.15
N LEU A 694 -1.80 21.77 1.91
CA LEU A 694 -3.18 21.94 2.37
C LEU A 694 -3.24 22.02 3.91
N LEU A 695 -2.57 21.12 4.61
CA LEU A 695 -2.55 21.12 6.07
C LEU A 695 -1.81 22.32 6.65
N TYR A 696 -0.71 22.76 6.02
CA TYR A 696 -0.02 23.99 6.43
C TYR A 696 -0.94 25.20 6.33
N LYS A 697 -1.73 25.32 5.28
CA LYS A 697 -2.72 26.43 5.13
C LYS A 697 -3.83 26.37 6.18
N ILE A 698 -4.16 25.18 6.66
CA ILE A 698 -5.18 24.97 7.70
C ILE A 698 -4.59 25.26 9.08
N THR A 699 -3.45 24.68 9.41
CA THR A 699 -2.89 24.61 10.77
C THR A 699 -1.87 25.69 11.08
N GLY A 700 -1.21 26.24 10.06
CA GLY A 700 -0.18 27.26 10.22
C GLY A 700 1.20 26.74 10.62
N ASN A 701 1.40 25.42 10.67
CA ASN A 701 2.68 24.83 11.02
C ASN A 701 3.05 23.69 10.05
N VAL A 702 4.34 23.40 9.97
CA VAL A 702 4.89 22.35 9.10
C VAL A 702 4.81 20.95 9.74
N TRP A 703 4.62 20.87 11.06
CA TRP A 703 4.75 19.64 11.84
C TRP A 703 3.54 18.72 11.72
N THR A 704 2.33 19.30 11.82
CA THR A 704 1.08 18.53 11.82
C THR A 704 0.93 17.72 10.53
N GLY A 705 1.17 18.34 9.38
CA GLY A 705 1.13 17.64 8.10
C GLY A 705 2.21 16.59 7.97
N ALA A 706 3.45 16.94 8.31
CA ALA A 706 4.56 16.01 8.23
C ALA A 706 4.35 14.75 9.08
N LEU A 707 3.95 14.92 10.34
CA LEU A 707 3.77 13.79 11.25
C LEU A 707 2.52 12.96 10.93
N GLY A 708 1.40 13.62 10.62
CA GLY A 708 0.15 12.93 10.29
C GLY A 708 0.28 12.07 9.02
N TRP A 709 0.84 12.63 7.96
CA TRP A 709 1.06 11.87 6.72
C TRP A 709 2.17 10.81 6.85
N CYS A 710 3.18 11.06 7.67
CA CYS A 710 4.19 10.05 7.98
C CYS A 710 3.53 8.79 8.58
N MET A 711 2.69 8.95 9.61
CA MET A 711 1.98 7.84 10.25
C MET A 711 1.03 7.13 9.28
N ILE A 712 0.24 7.88 8.50
CA ILE A 712 -0.71 7.31 7.55
C ILE A 712 0.02 6.55 6.43
N PHE A 713 1.04 7.14 5.81
CA PHE A 713 1.73 6.52 4.67
C PHE A 713 2.58 5.32 5.09
N ILE A 714 3.18 5.34 6.29
CA ILE A 714 3.88 4.16 6.82
C ILE A 714 2.89 3.01 7.09
N MET A 715 1.73 3.30 7.67
CA MET A 715 0.68 2.30 7.84
C MET A 715 0.24 1.72 6.48
N MET A 716 0.03 2.57 5.47
CA MET A 716 -0.34 2.14 4.12
C MET A 716 0.76 1.24 3.51
N THR A 717 2.01 1.64 3.63
CA THR A 717 3.15 0.87 3.11
C THR A 717 3.24 -0.51 3.78
N ILE A 718 3.10 -0.57 5.10
CA ILE A 718 3.17 -1.81 5.87
C ILE A 718 1.98 -2.71 5.55
N SER A 719 0.76 -2.17 5.50
CA SER A 719 -0.44 -2.98 5.19
C SER A 719 -0.45 -3.52 3.76
N ALA A 720 0.21 -2.82 2.82
CA ALA A 720 0.23 -3.18 1.40
C ALA A 720 1.34 -4.17 1.02
N SER A 721 2.52 -4.04 1.63
CA SER A 721 3.74 -4.68 1.11
C SER A 721 4.71 -5.20 2.16
N VAL A 722 4.29 -5.31 3.43
CA VAL A 722 5.20 -5.80 4.46
C VAL A 722 5.56 -7.27 4.23
N SER A 723 6.85 -7.56 4.28
CA SER A 723 7.38 -8.92 4.33
C SER A 723 8.42 -9.01 5.44
N TYR A 724 8.21 -9.96 6.33
CA TYR A 724 9.11 -10.25 7.45
C TYR A 724 10.14 -11.33 7.11
N ILE A 725 10.06 -11.91 5.92
CA ILE A 725 11.03 -12.89 5.43
C ILE A 725 12.08 -12.12 4.64
N PRO A 726 13.38 -12.25 4.96
CA PRO A 726 14.46 -11.71 4.15
C PRO A 726 14.44 -12.32 2.74
N MET A 727 14.85 -11.54 1.75
CA MET A 727 15.09 -12.07 0.41
C MET A 727 16.43 -12.82 0.36
N TYR A 728 16.47 -13.88 -0.43
CA TYR A 728 17.67 -14.70 -0.66
C TYR A 728 18.69 -14.00 -1.53
#